data_82e7e78b73f7b6ce0e0c5360e55ec8dc
#
_entry.id   82e7e78b73f7b6ce0e0c5360e55ec8dc
#
_cell.length_a   1.000
_cell.length_b   1.000
_cell.length_c   1.000
_cell.angle_alpha   90.00
_cell.angle_beta   90.00
_cell.angle_gamma   90.00
#
_symmetry.space_group_name_H-M   'P 1'
#
loop_
_entity.id
_entity.type
_entity.pdbx_description
1 polymer ?
#
loop_
_entity_poly.entity_id
_entity_poly.type
_entity_poly.pdbx_seq_one_letter_code
_entity_poly.pdbx_strand_id
1 'polypeptide(L)'
;VSRDVVRSEHIGRQLPLFVGIGVVALAASVCAVRAAEPAAARGKALFEARCASCHGAGLAGGEFGPPLSGPSFAEHWRGQPPEALASFISSRMPPSAAGTLPPADAAALQAYILHADQAADGALAEKASAPGSAPAQAAATPPPAPGPARVEIRDPGLAEAKAGRLAPLAKLSPVTDAMLRRPADGDWLMWRRTYQTLGFSPLRQIDKTNVKALGSAWSWSLPASQNEITPLVHDGVMFVQSGDAVQALGAAKGDLLWQYVRALPETGSEARSTRVKTMAIYGDRLYAAFVDGHVVALDVKTGKPAWDHALLADADATNRGRADGVSYHLDGGPIIARGKVILGVSLGTDTPKGGCFIVALDARDGSEVWRFHTIAQPGEPGGDSWNGAPANERYGAGVWTPGSYDPDLNLVYFGTGNTYDVANLLEPRGGKVGPNDALYTDSTLALDADTGKLAWRFQHVHRDVWDLDWVFEQSLVDLNIGGKPRKLVVTGGKIALFDALDRATGKYAFSRDMGLQNLVLGVDPKTGEKRLNPALEPEAGKPKFMCPSPLGARNWPATAIDPASGILYVPMVEFCTNYSYSPRSPEQTAAGGVDISFSGMLPRPGNDGKFSRLTAMDLKTGKVIWTRRQRAPLASAMLATAGGIVFTGDRDRYFRALDQATGKVLWETRLDAAPSSFPVTFSSGGEQYVAVTTG
;
A
#
# COMPACT_ATOMS: atom_id res chain seq x y z
N VAL A 1 38.38 -35.64 36.85
CA VAL A 1 39.64 -36.33 36.63
C VAL A 1 40.35 -35.61 35.52
N SER A 2 41.18 -34.72 35.90
CA SER A 2 42.62 -34.67 36.05
C SER A 2 43.35 -34.31 34.73
N ARG A 3 43.91 -33.08 34.62
CA ARG A 3 45.33 -32.70 34.69
C ARG A 3 46.19 -33.12 33.47
N ASP A 4 47.08 -32.35 32.87
CA ASP A 4 48.15 -31.37 33.25
C ASP A 4 48.61 -30.58 32.02
N VAL A 5 48.82 -29.33 32.02
CA VAL A 5 49.98 -28.48 32.30
C VAL A 5 51.33 -29.01 31.77
N VAL A 6 52.00 -28.25 30.91
CA VAL A 6 53.44 -27.91 30.96
C VAL A 6 53.81 -26.70 30.09
N ARG A 7 54.67 -25.87 30.63
CA ARG A 7 55.20 -24.54 30.27
C ARG A 7 56.51 -24.61 29.43
N SER A 8 56.83 -23.43 28.96
CA SER A 8 58.14 -22.72 28.86
C SER A 8 58.96 -22.98 27.59
N GLU A 9 59.82 -22.10 27.03
CA GLU A 9 60.46 -20.86 27.43
C GLU A 9 61.15 -20.17 26.25
N HIS A 10 61.39 -18.91 26.40
CA HIS A 10 62.24 -17.94 25.70
C HIS A 10 63.47 -18.43 24.91
N ILE A 11 63.87 -17.68 23.85
CA ILE A 11 65.15 -16.95 23.73
C ILE A 11 65.07 -15.98 22.54
N GLY A 12 65.40 -14.74 22.80
CA GLY A 12 65.54 -13.63 21.86
C GLY A 12 66.93 -13.50 21.22
N ARG A 13 67.03 -12.66 20.23
CA ARG A 13 68.19 -11.81 19.92
C ARG A 13 67.87 -10.68 18.93
N GLN A 14 68.55 -9.59 19.15
CA GLN A 14 68.47 -8.23 18.62
C GLN A 14 69.01 -8.04 17.20
N LEU A 15 68.41 -7.10 16.47
CA LEU A 15 68.83 -6.03 15.54
C LEU A 15 70.18 -6.03 14.84
N PRO A 16 70.29 -5.42 13.63
CA PRO A 16 70.34 -3.97 13.51
C PRO A 16 69.62 -3.32 12.30
N LEU A 17 69.38 -2.05 12.50
CA LEU A 17 68.88 -0.99 11.63
C LEU A 17 69.74 -0.80 10.38
N PHE A 18 69.20 -0.60 9.18
CA PHE A 18 69.73 0.29 8.16
C PHE A 18 68.61 0.92 7.29
N VAL A 19 68.79 2.18 7.00
CA VAL A 19 67.96 3.16 6.34
C VAL A 19 67.84 2.89 4.85
N GLY A 20 66.63 3.07 4.32
CA GLY A 20 66.36 3.15 2.89
C GLY A 20 64.99 3.79 2.63
N ILE A 21 64.97 5.14 2.58
CA ILE A 21 63.84 5.96 2.17
C ILE A 21 63.73 5.93 0.65
N GLY A 22 62.57 5.57 0.10
CA GLY A 22 62.28 5.98 -1.25
C GLY A 22 61.53 5.02 -2.20
N VAL A 23 60.75 4.02 -1.75
CA VAL A 23 59.94 3.18 -2.68
C VAL A 23 58.59 2.70 -2.01
N VAL A 24 57.99 3.44 -1.11
CA VAL A 24 56.82 2.96 -0.38
C VAL A 24 55.51 3.44 -0.98
N ALA A 25 55.50 4.42 -1.88
CA ALA A 25 54.23 5.01 -2.39
C ALA A 25 53.54 4.22 -3.53
N LEU A 26 54.29 3.36 -4.27
CA LEU A 26 53.66 2.57 -5.38
C LEU A 26 53.25 1.15 -4.97
N ALA A 27 53.84 0.60 -3.90
CA ALA A 27 53.49 -0.74 -3.43
C ALA A 27 52.23 -0.82 -2.58
N ALA A 28 51.84 0.29 -1.92
CA ALA A 28 50.67 0.35 -1.09
C ALA A 28 49.34 0.34 -1.92
N SER A 29 49.33 0.95 -3.12
CA SER A 29 48.18 0.92 -4.01
C SER A 29 47.95 -0.46 -4.65
N VAL A 30 49.00 -1.19 -4.98
CA VAL A 30 48.88 -2.54 -5.57
C VAL A 30 48.51 -3.59 -4.51
N CYS A 31 48.95 -3.44 -3.26
CA CYS A 31 48.50 -4.33 -2.16
C CYS A 31 47.04 -4.09 -1.75
N ALA A 32 46.55 -2.85 -1.80
CA ALA A 32 45.17 -2.57 -1.49
C ALA A 32 44.19 -3.15 -2.53
N VAL A 33 44.56 -3.14 -3.80
CA VAL A 33 43.72 -3.74 -4.88
C VAL A 33 43.77 -5.28 -4.80
N ARG A 34 44.87 -5.89 -4.44
CA ARG A 34 44.98 -7.36 -4.29
C ARG A 34 44.30 -7.93 -3.05
N ALA A 35 44.09 -7.12 -2.01
CA ALA A 35 43.33 -7.52 -0.82
C ALA A 35 41.80 -7.33 -0.97
N ALA A 36 41.36 -6.54 -1.93
CA ALA A 36 39.93 -6.25 -2.15
C ALA A 36 39.19 -7.39 -2.91
N GLU A 37 39.87 -8.09 -3.84
CA GLU A 37 39.26 -9.20 -4.59
C GLU A 37 38.77 -10.37 -3.71
N PRO A 38 39.51 -10.88 -2.73
CA PRO A 38 39.02 -11.92 -1.83
C PRO A 38 37.84 -11.44 -0.95
N ALA A 39 37.84 -10.17 -0.55
CA ALA A 39 36.80 -9.61 0.26
C ALA A 39 35.48 -9.45 -0.53
N ALA A 40 35.56 -8.97 -1.76
CA ALA A 40 34.38 -8.84 -2.64
C ALA A 40 33.80 -10.21 -3.04
N ALA A 41 34.64 -11.22 -3.28
CA ALA A 41 34.15 -12.58 -3.55
C ALA A 41 33.43 -13.19 -2.35
N ARG A 42 33.92 -12.99 -1.12
CA ARG A 42 33.21 -13.37 0.12
C ARG A 42 31.93 -12.58 0.28
N GLY A 43 31.95 -11.27 0.00
CA GLY A 43 30.79 -10.40 0.05
C GLY A 43 29.69 -10.84 -0.90
N LYS A 44 30.04 -11.28 -2.10
CA LYS A 44 29.11 -11.84 -3.08
C LYS A 44 28.39 -13.08 -2.54
N ALA A 45 29.12 -14.03 -2.01
CA ALA A 45 28.55 -15.25 -1.44
C ALA A 45 27.61 -14.93 -0.25
N LEU A 46 28.00 -13.99 0.62
CA LEU A 46 27.15 -13.53 1.73
C LEU A 46 25.90 -12.81 1.23
N PHE A 47 26.03 -11.98 0.20
CA PHE A 47 24.90 -11.28 -0.42
C PHE A 47 23.89 -12.26 -1.00
N GLU A 48 24.33 -13.21 -1.80
CA GLU A 48 23.47 -14.24 -2.39
C GLU A 48 22.74 -15.07 -1.32
N ALA A 49 23.41 -15.39 -0.22
CA ALA A 49 22.84 -16.20 0.87
C ALA A 49 21.85 -15.43 1.79
N ARG A 50 22.04 -14.13 2.01
CA ARG A 50 21.36 -13.40 3.08
C ARG A 50 20.64 -12.12 2.63
N CYS A 51 20.97 -11.55 1.49
CA CYS A 51 20.51 -10.22 1.05
C CYS A 51 19.71 -10.25 -0.25
N ALA A 52 20.04 -11.18 -1.16
CA ALA A 52 19.46 -11.24 -2.50
C ALA A 52 17.94 -11.51 -2.50
N SER A 53 17.41 -12.14 -1.47
CA SER A 53 15.95 -12.36 -1.33
C SER A 53 15.16 -11.05 -1.20
N CYS A 54 15.79 -10.00 -0.64
CA CYS A 54 15.16 -8.67 -0.49
C CYS A 54 15.65 -7.70 -1.57
N HIS A 55 16.97 -7.65 -1.82
CA HIS A 55 17.62 -6.67 -2.71
C HIS A 55 17.78 -7.14 -4.16
N GLY A 56 17.23 -8.30 -4.50
CA GLY A 56 17.27 -8.87 -5.85
C GLY A 56 18.64 -9.48 -6.21
N ALA A 57 18.65 -10.41 -7.15
CA ALA A 57 19.89 -10.96 -7.69
C ALA A 57 20.67 -9.87 -8.44
N GLY A 58 21.99 -9.78 -8.22
CA GLY A 58 22.83 -8.81 -8.90
C GLY A 58 22.66 -7.35 -8.46
N LEU A 59 22.17 -7.11 -7.22
CA LEU A 59 22.04 -5.77 -6.63
C LEU A 59 20.98 -4.87 -7.29
N ALA A 60 20.12 -5.41 -8.13
CA ALA A 60 19.18 -4.67 -8.96
C ALA A 60 17.92 -4.15 -8.19
N GLY A 61 17.83 -4.43 -6.89
CA GLY A 61 16.63 -4.21 -6.11
C GLY A 61 15.66 -5.38 -6.20
N GLY A 62 14.79 -5.49 -5.21
CA GLY A 62 13.77 -6.53 -5.10
C GLY A 62 12.50 -6.00 -4.46
N GLU A 63 11.55 -6.87 -4.24
CA GLU A 63 10.25 -6.51 -3.67
C GLU A 63 10.36 -5.92 -2.24
N PHE A 64 11.42 -6.29 -1.50
CA PHE A 64 11.57 -5.95 -0.07
C PHE A 64 12.80 -5.10 0.23
N GLY A 65 13.60 -4.75 -0.79
CA GLY A 65 14.78 -3.93 -0.60
C GLY A 65 15.15 -3.13 -1.86
N PRO A 66 15.64 -1.89 -1.69
CA PRO A 66 16.04 -1.04 -2.81
C PRO A 66 17.21 -1.64 -3.59
N PRO A 67 17.49 -1.16 -4.82
CA PRO A 67 18.71 -1.50 -5.54
C PRO A 67 19.94 -1.04 -4.75
N LEU A 68 20.98 -1.86 -4.77
CA LEU A 68 22.27 -1.59 -4.13
C LEU A 68 23.36 -1.27 -5.14
N SER A 69 22.97 -0.84 -6.33
CA SER A 69 23.85 -0.33 -7.40
C SER A 69 23.09 0.66 -8.29
N GLY A 70 23.83 1.46 -9.06
CA GLY A 70 23.26 2.43 -9.99
C GLY A 70 22.96 3.80 -9.38
N PRO A 71 22.31 4.72 -10.17
CA PRO A 71 22.22 6.14 -9.83
C PRO A 71 21.63 6.43 -8.44
N SER A 72 20.55 5.78 -8.06
CA SER A 72 19.89 6.01 -6.77
C SER A 72 20.72 5.55 -5.57
N PHE A 73 21.46 4.45 -5.72
CA PHE A 73 22.39 3.99 -4.69
C PHE A 73 23.59 4.92 -4.59
N ALA A 74 24.19 5.27 -5.74
CA ALA A 74 25.33 6.19 -5.80
C ALA A 74 24.98 7.59 -5.24
N GLU A 75 23.77 8.10 -5.49
CA GLU A 75 23.30 9.39 -4.97
C GLU A 75 23.24 9.39 -3.45
N HIS A 76 22.75 8.32 -2.83
CA HIS A 76 22.64 8.20 -1.38
C HIS A 76 23.98 8.04 -0.68
N TRP A 77 24.91 7.29 -1.28
CA TRP A 77 26.20 6.95 -0.65
C TRP A 77 27.38 7.78 -1.14
N ARG A 78 27.25 8.53 -2.25
CA ARG A 78 28.29 9.41 -2.78
C ARG A 78 28.59 10.54 -1.80
N GLY A 79 29.86 10.63 -1.38
CA GLY A 79 30.29 11.63 -0.40
C GLY A 79 30.16 11.21 1.06
N GLN A 80 29.60 10.04 1.34
CA GLN A 80 29.62 9.45 2.67
C GLN A 80 31.03 8.87 2.99
N PRO A 81 31.43 8.86 4.28
CA PRO A 81 32.66 8.16 4.67
C PRO A 81 32.60 6.69 4.23
N PRO A 82 33.72 6.09 3.77
CA PRO A 82 33.75 4.70 3.30
C PRO A 82 33.15 3.70 4.29
N GLU A 83 33.30 3.97 5.60
CA GLU A 83 32.82 3.09 6.66
C GLU A 83 31.33 3.20 6.93
N ALA A 84 30.66 4.22 6.40
CA ALA A 84 29.23 4.48 6.67
C ALA A 84 28.34 3.33 6.18
N LEU A 85 28.63 2.79 4.98
CA LEU A 85 27.86 1.67 4.42
C LEU A 85 28.06 0.39 5.24
N ALA A 86 29.30 0.07 5.67
CA ALA A 86 29.53 -1.10 6.52
C ALA A 86 28.87 -0.96 7.89
N SER A 87 28.90 0.23 8.46
CA SER A 87 28.21 0.55 9.73
C SER A 87 26.70 0.39 9.59
N PHE A 88 26.12 0.89 8.49
CA PHE A 88 24.69 0.71 8.19
C PHE A 88 24.34 -0.77 8.02
N ILE A 89 25.12 -1.54 7.25
CA ILE A 89 24.90 -2.97 7.05
C ILE A 89 24.98 -3.71 8.38
N SER A 90 25.99 -3.46 9.21
CA SER A 90 26.16 -4.18 10.47
C SER A 90 25.09 -3.84 11.49
N SER A 91 24.61 -2.59 11.53
CA SER A 91 23.66 -2.12 12.55
C SER A 91 22.19 -2.31 12.15
N ARG A 92 21.87 -2.35 10.83
CA ARG A 92 20.50 -2.32 10.35
C ARG A 92 20.11 -3.46 9.41
N MET A 93 21.08 -4.26 8.92
CA MET A 93 20.81 -5.32 7.95
C MET A 93 21.24 -6.71 8.46
N PRO A 94 20.49 -7.78 8.08
CA PRO A 94 19.12 -7.71 7.56
C PRO A 94 18.15 -7.17 8.62
N PRO A 95 17.04 -6.50 8.28
CA PRO A 95 16.12 -5.91 9.26
C PRO A 95 15.58 -6.92 10.29
N SER A 96 15.41 -8.17 9.87
CA SER A 96 14.97 -9.28 10.73
C SER A 96 16.01 -9.73 11.75
N ALA A 97 17.27 -9.30 11.62
CA ALA A 97 18.40 -9.67 12.49
C ALA A 97 19.44 -8.54 12.54
N ALA A 98 18.99 -7.31 12.70
CA ALA A 98 19.84 -6.11 12.78
C ALA A 98 20.86 -6.24 13.92
N GLY A 99 22.11 -5.84 13.66
CA GLY A 99 23.19 -5.94 14.63
C GLY A 99 23.82 -7.33 14.79
N THR A 100 23.36 -8.35 14.06
CA THR A 100 23.86 -9.72 14.19
C THR A 100 25.00 -10.07 13.20
N LEU A 101 25.22 -9.22 12.19
CA LEU A 101 26.30 -9.43 11.23
C LEU A 101 27.66 -9.11 11.86
N PRO A 102 28.63 -10.04 11.82
CA PRO A 102 29.99 -9.73 12.24
C PRO A 102 30.57 -8.56 11.46
N PRO A 103 31.38 -7.68 12.06
CA PRO A 103 31.98 -6.54 11.36
C PRO A 103 32.75 -6.92 10.09
N ALA A 104 33.43 -8.08 10.11
CA ALA A 104 34.13 -8.59 8.95
C ALA A 104 33.21 -9.02 7.79
N ASP A 105 32.00 -9.48 8.08
CA ASP A 105 30.98 -9.83 7.07
C ASP A 105 30.33 -8.56 6.50
N ALA A 106 30.07 -7.55 7.32
CA ALA A 106 29.58 -6.24 6.87
C ALA A 106 30.60 -5.55 5.96
N ALA A 107 31.89 -5.60 6.30
CA ALA A 107 32.97 -5.07 5.45
C ALA A 107 33.12 -5.84 4.11
N ALA A 108 32.93 -7.16 4.11
CA ALA A 108 32.93 -7.95 2.89
C ALA A 108 31.74 -7.64 1.99
N LEU A 109 30.54 -7.47 2.55
CA LEU A 109 29.34 -7.04 1.83
C LEU A 109 29.51 -5.64 1.24
N GLN A 110 30.06 -4.69 2.00
CA GLN A 110 30.42 -3.37 1.50
C GLN A 110 31.36 -3.44 0.31
N ALA A 111 32.42 -4.22 0.41
CA ALA A 111 33.43 -4.37 -0.68
C ALA A 111 32.74 -4.90 -1.95
N TYR A 112 31.87 -5.88 -1.84
CA TYR A 112 31.12 -6.43 -2.98
C TYR A 112 30.17 -5.39 -3.61
N ILE A 113 29.38 -4.68 -2.80
CA ILE A 113 28.41 -3.70 -3.28
C ILE A 113 29.11 -2.54 -3.99
N LEU A 114 30.17 -1.97 -3.39
CA LEU A 114 30.92 -0.85 -3.99
C LEU A 114 31.68 -1.26 -5.24
N HIS A 115 32.23 -2.49 -5.29
CA HIS A 115 32.91 -2.99 -6.48
C HIS A 115 31.93 -3.17 -7.66
N ALA A 116 30.72 -3.65 -7.40
CA ALA A 116 29.70 -3.82 -8.42
C ALA A 116 29.16 -2.47 -8.92
N ASP A 117 29.05 -1.47 -8.04
CA ASP A 117 28.59 -0.11 -8.41
C ASP A 117 29.64 0.60 -9.29
N GLN A 118 30.93 0.49 -8.96
CA GLN A 118 32.03 1.01 -9.79
C GLN A 118 32.10 0.34 -11.16
N ALA A 119 31.83 -0.95 -11.25
CA ALA A 119 31.80 -1.67 -12.54
C ALA A 119 30.59 -1.20 -13.41
N ALA A 120 29.49 -0.85 -12.79
CA ALA A 120 28.32 -0.28 -13.49
C ALA A 120 28.62 1.14 -14.01
N ASP A 121 29.27 1.99 -13.22
CA ASP A 121 29.70 3.34 -13.64
C ASP A 121 30.76 3.27 -14.77
N GLY A 122 31.70 2.33 -14.72
CA GLY A 122 32.69 2.10 -15.78
C GLY A 122 32.06 1.68 -17.11
N ALA A 123 31.02 0.84 -17.07
CA ALA A 123 30.29 0.40 -18.27
C ALA A 123 29.45 1.52 -18.90
N LEU A 124 29.02 2.49 -18.12
CA LEU A 124 28.33 3.69 -18.60
C LEU A 124 29.33 4.72 -19.18
N ALA A 125 30.54 4.81 -18.62
CA ALA A 125 31.61 5.68 -19.12
C ALA A 125 32.16 5.19 -20.46
N GLU A 126 32.25 3.87 -20.69
CA GLU A 126 32.74 3.27 -21.94
C GLU A 126 31.74 3.48 -23.11
N LYS A 127 30.47 3.65 -22.84
CA LYS A 127 29.45 4.05 -23.85
C LYS A 127 29.46 5.53 -24.20
N ALA A 128 30.12 6.38 -23.40
CA ALA A 128 30.22 7.83 -23.62
C ALA A 128 31.55 8.27 -24.30
N SER A 129 32.50 7.36 -24.55
CA SER A 129 33.80 7.67 -25.11
C SER A 129 33.89 7.27 -26.58
N ALA A 130 33.36 8.11 -27.49
CA ALA A 130 33.83 8.16 -28.85
C ALA A 130 34.60 9.51 -29.04
N PRO A 131 35.75 9.54 -29.72
CA PRO A 131 36.70 10.65 -29.63
C PRO A 131 36.32 11.81 -30.57
N GLY A 132 36.35 13.02 -30.05
CA GLY A 132 36.22 14.22 -30.90
C GLY A 132 36.15 15.53 -30.13
N SER A 133 37.30 16.20 -30.07
CA SER A 133 37.54 17.66 -29.98
C SER A 133 37.68 18.33 -28.60
N ALA A 134 38.77 19.06 -28.52
CA ALA A 134 39.33 19.83 -27.42
C ALA A 134 38.48 21.03 -26.94
N PRO A 135 38.76 21.58 -25.74
CA PRO A 135 37.92 22.61 -25.13
C PRO A 135 38.17 23.98 -25.75
N ALA A 136 37.13 24.66 -26.23
CA ALA A 136 37.12 26.06 -26.57
C ALA A 136 36.56 26.90 -25.42
N GLN A 137 37.18 28.08 -25.25
CA GLN A 137 36.94 29.08 -24.23
C GLN A 137 35.44 29.55 -24.20
N ALA A 138 34.98 29.86 -23.01
CA ALA A 138 33.67 30.42 -22.74
C ALA A 138 33.48 31.79 -23.49
N ALA A 139 32.60 31.83 -24.45
CA ALA A 139 32.04 33.04 -25.06
C ALA A 139 30.56 33.14 -24.65
N ALA A 140 30.10 34.35 -24.39
CA ALA A 140 28.77 34.69 -23.95
C ALA A 140 27.66 34.05 -24.80
N THR A 141 26.68 33.47 -24.13
CA THR A 141 25.51 32.79 -24.71
C THR A 141 24.66 33.82 -25.52
N PRO A 142 24.45 33.64 -26.84
CA PRO A 142 23.44 34.37 -27.56
C PRO A 142 22.04 33.92 -27.13
N PRO A 143 21.01 34.77 -27.30
CA PRO A 143 19.64 34.36 -26.96
C PRO A 143 19.21 33.15 -27.77
N PRO A 144 18.35 32.27 -27.21
CA PRO A 144 17.94 31.03 -27.86
C PRO A 144 17.30 31.33 -29.19
N ALA A 145 17.79 30.66 -30.23
CA ALA A 145 17.18 30.70 -31.55
C ALA A 145 15.72 30.27 -31.48
N PRO A 146 14.81 30.88 -32.24
CA PRO A 146 13.44 30.40 -32.30
C PRO A 146 13.44 28.93 -32.68
N GLY A 147 12.82 28.11 -31.83
CA GLY A 147 12.70 26.66 -32.06
C GLY A 147 12.11 26.42 -33.47
N PRO A 148 12.40 25.24 -34.05
CA PRO A 148 11.88 24.94 -35.39
C PRO A 148 10.38 25.13 -35.39
N ALA A 149 9.89 25.93 -36.32
CA ALA A 149 8.47 26.18 -36.54
C ALA A 149 7.78 24.82 -36.59
N ARG A 150 6.82 24.60 -35.69
CA ARG A 150 5.96 23.41 -35.75
C ARG A 150 5.31 23.40 -37.14
N VAL A 151 5.75 22.48 -37.97
CA VAL A 151 5.05 22.21 -39.23
C VAL A 151 3.71 21.62 -38.84
N GLU A 152 2.67 22.40 -38.94
CA GLU A 152 1.30 21.93 -38.78
C GLU A 152 0.98 21.06 -40.00
N ILE A 153 1.13 19.74 -39.84
CA ILE A 153 0.72 18.79 -40.87
C ILE A 153 -0.81 18.81 -40.90
N ARG A 154 -1.37 19.56 -41.85
CA ARG A 154 -2.80 19.58 -42.13
C ARG A 154 -3.14 18.39 -43.03
N ASP A 155 -3.21 17.20 -42.45
CA ASP A 155 -3.78 16.03 -43.09
C ASP A 155 -5.26 15.94 -42.68
N PRO A 156 -6.21 16.06 -43.61
CA PRO A 156 -7.64 15.93 -43.33
C PRO A 156 -7.98 14.58 -42.67
N GLY A 157 -7.31 13.49 -43.08
CA GLY A 157 -7.49 12.16 -42.50
C GLY A 157 -7.03 12.06 -41.02
N LEU A 158 -5.96 12.78 -40.65
CA LEU A 158 -5.53 12.88 -39.24
C LEU A 158 -6.53 13.65 -38.38
N ALA A 159 -7.16 14.70 -38.93
CA ALA A 159 -8.18 15.47 -38.23
C ALA A 159 -9.44 14.64 -37.99
N GLU A 160 -9.90 13.87 -38.98
CA GLU A 160 -11.03 12.96 -38.86
C GLU A 160 -10.74 11.83 -37.91
N ALA A 161 -9.55 11.19 -37.98
CA ALA A 161 -9.12 10.16 -37.04
C ALA A 161 -9.05 10.70 -35.62
N LYS A 162 -8.55 11.91 -35.39
CA LYS A 162 -8.54 12.58 -34.09
C LYS A 162 -9.95 12.85 -33.57
N ALA A 163 -10.85 13.35 -34.42
CA ALA A 163 -12.25 13.61 -34.08
C ALA A 163 -12.97 12.31 -33.70
N GLY A 164 -12.78 11.24 -34.48
CA GLY A 164 -13.32 9.92 -34.21
C GLY A 164 -12.81 9.33 -32.87
N ARG A 165 -11.50 9.51 -32.57
CA ARG A 165 -10.90 9.09 -31.31
C ARG A 165 -11.50 9.83 -30.10
N LEU A 166 -11.77 11.12 -30.21
CA LEU A 166 -12.32 11.96 -29.14
C LEU A 166 -13.85 11.90 -29.02
N ALA A 167 -14.54 11.22 -29.92
CA ALA A 167 -16.01 11.11 -29.91
C ALA A 167 -16.60 10.60 -28.58
N PRO A 168 -15.97 9.69 -27.81
CA PRO A 168 -16.49 9.29 -26.51
C PRO A 168 -16.60 10.45 -25.52
N LEU A 169 -15.66 11.42 -25.52
CA LEU A 169 -15.71 12.57 -24.61
C LEU A 169 -16.93 13.46 -24.85
N ALA A 170 -17.42 13.55 -26.08
CA ALA A 170 -18.61 14.33 -26.43
C ALA A 170 -19.89 13.70 -25.83
N LYS A 171 -19.89 12.41 -25.59
CA LYS A 171 -21.04 11.66 -25.04
C LYS A 171 -21.08 11.65 -23.52
N LEU A 172 -20.00 12.03 -22.84
CA LEU A 172 -19.96 12.08 -21.38
C LEU A 172 -21.08 12.95 -20.82
N SER A 173 -21.95 12.36 -20.04
CA SER A 173 -22.99 13.04 -19.29
C SER A 173 -22.50 13.40 -17.89
N PRO A 174 -23.01 14.50 -17.27
CA PRO A 174 -22.68 14.81 -15.89
C PRO A 174 -23.17 13.73 -14.93
N VAL A 175 -22.31 13.27 -14.02
CA VAL A 175 -22.66 12.26 -13.02
C VAL A 175 -23.46 12.88 -11.88
N THR A 176 -24.62 12.35 -11.59
CA THR A 176 -25.55 12.84 -10.56
C THR A 176 -25.58 11.95 -9.32
N ASP A 177 -26.12 12.46 -8.20
CA ASP A 177 -26.35 11.64 -6.99
C ASP A 177 -27.23 10.41 -7.28
N ALA A 178 -28.22 10.55 -8.18
CA ALA A 178 -29.06 9.44 -8.60
C ALA A 178 -28.27 8.35 -9.32
N MET A 179 -27.32 8.72 -10.20
CA MET A 179 -26.44 7.78 -10.88
C MET A 179 -25.46 7.12 -9.90
N LEU A 180 -24.90 7.86 -8.95
CA LEU A 180 -24.02 7.29 -7.92
C LEU A 180 -24.77 6.31 -7.01
N ARG A 181 -26.03 6.61 -6.70
CA ARG A 181 -26.90 5.70 -5.92
C ARG A 181 -27.24 4.43 -6.70
N ARG A 182 -27.49 4.55 -8.00
CA ARG A 182 -27.83 3.43 -8.89
C ARG A 182 -27.18 3.63 -10.27
N PRO A 183 -25.89 3.27 -10.39
CA PRO A 183 -25.21 3.40 -11.68
C PRO A 183 -25.81 2.48 -12.74
N ALA A 184 -25.73 2.91 -14.01
CA ALA A 184 -26.04 2.03 -15.13
C ALA A 184 -25.23 0.72 -15.04
N ASP A 185 -25.80 -0.39 -15.53
CA ASP A 185 -25.13 -1.69 -15.39
C ASP A 185 -23.76 -1.72 -16.03
N GLY A 186 -23.56 -1.00 -17.13
CA GLY A 186 -22.30 -0.89 -17.86
C GLY A 186 -21.29 0.08 -17.25
N ASP A 187 -21.66 0.88 -16.25
CA ASP A 187 -20.80 1.87 -15.63
C ASP A 187 -20.12 1.37 -14.35
N TRP A 188 -18.94 1.95 -14.06
CA TRP A 188 -18.20 1.76 -12.81
C TRP A 188 -17.77 3.12 -12.26
N LEU A 189 -18.70 3.81 -11.52
CA LEU A 189 -18.57 5.23 -11.17
C LEU A 189 -17.79 5.52 -9.88
N MET A 190 -17.49 4.50 -9.08
CA MET A 190 -16.80 4.67 -7.80
C MET A 190 -16.09 3.39 -7.37
N TRP A 191 -15.31 3.51 -6.30
CA TRP A 191 -14.67 2.36 -5.68
C TRP A 191 -15.68 1.23 -5.43
N ARG A 192 -15.37 0.04 -5.94
CA ARG A 192 -16.18 -1.18 -5.83
C ARG A 192 -17.62 -1.05 -6.39
N ARG A 193 -17.81 -0.16 -7.36
CA ARG A 193 -18.96 0.09 -8.21
C ARG A 193 -20.10 0.91 -7.57
N THR A 194 -20.50 0.63 -6.34
CA THR A 194 -21.66 1.28 -5.69
C THR A 194 -21.32 1.73 -4.28
N TYR A 195 -22.16 2.58 -3.70
CA TYR A 195 -22.03 3.03 -2.30
C TYR A 195 -21.94 1.89 -1.28
N GLN A 196 -22.51 0.72 -1.61
CA GLN A 196 -22.45 -0.46 -0.75
C GLN A 196 -21.08 -1.13 -0.72
N THR A 197 -20.18 -0.82 -1.63
CA THR A 197 -18.82 -1.37 -1.73
C THR A 197 -18.75 -2.91 -1.78
N LEU A 198 -19.70 -3.55 -2.48
CA LEU A 198 -19.80 -5.01 -2.51
C LEU A 198 -18.81 -5.69 -3.48
N GLY A 199 -18.19 -4.95 -4.41
CA GLY A 199 -17.34 -5.55 -5.46
C GLY A 199 -18.13 -6.50 -6.38
N PHE A 200 -19.36 -6.12 -6.68
CA PHE A 200 -20.31 -6.91 -7.47
C PHE A 200 -20.78 -6.13 -8.70
N SER A 201 -20.89 -6.81 -9.83
CA SER A 201 -21.47 -6.28 -11.07
C SER A 201 -22.72 -7.05 -11.48
N PRO A 202 -23.81 -6.38 -11.90
CA PRO A 202 -24.99 -7.04 -12.44
C PRO A 202 -24.82 -7.55 -13.88
N LEU A 203 -23.72 -7.22 -14.55
CA LEU A 203 -23.42 -7.70 -15.90
C LEU A 203 -23.29 -9.21 -15.93
N ARG A 204 -23.84 -9.82 -17.01
CA ARG A 204 -23.90 -11.27 -17.18
C ARG A 204 -23.58 -11.74 -18.60
N GLN A 205 -23.17 -10.86 -19.51
CA GLN A 205 -22.79 -11.24 -20.87
C GLN A 205 -21.56 -12.17 -20.86
N ILE A 206 -20.60 -11.90 -19.94
CA ILE A 206 -19.54 -12.87 -19.64
C ILE A 206 -20.05 -13.76 -18.51
N ASP A 207 -20.23 -15.05 -18.81
CA ASP A 207 -20.76 -16.05 -17.91
C ASP A 207 -19.94 -17.35 -17.91
N LYS A 208 -20.40 -18.34 -17.15
CA LYS A 208 -19.72 -19.66 -17.01
C LYS A 208 -19.58 -20.42 -18.32
N THR A 209 -20.45 -20.19 -19.30
CA THR A 209 -20.50 -20.92 -20.56
C THR A 209 -19.52 -20.37 -21.58
N ASN A 210 -19.28 -19.04 -21.58
CA ASN A 210 -18.49 -18.33 -22.58
C ASN A 210 -17.16 -17.77 -22.08
N VAL A 211 -16.91 -17.70 -20.77
CA VAL A 211 -15.70 -17.09 -20.20
C VAL A 211 -14.40 -17.74 -20.73
N LYS A 212 -14.45 -18.96 -21.21
CA LYS A 212 -13.30 -19.64 -21.82
C LYS A 212 -12.79 -18.96 -23.10
N ALA A 213 -13.64 -18.18 -23.76
CA ALA A 213 -13.30 -17.42 -24.95
C ALA A 213 -12.77 -16.01 -24.64
N LEU A 214 -12.62 -15.66 -23.36
CA LEU A 214 -12.12 -14.35 -22.96
C LEU A 214 -10.68 -14.17 -23.45
N GLY A 215 -10.43 -13.08 -24.18
CA GLY A 215 -9.12 -12.70 -24.71
C GLY A 215 -8.79 -11.25 -24.42
N SER A 216 -7.55 -10.84 -24.67
CA SER A 216 -7.13 -9.44 -24.53
C SER A 216 -7.77 -8.58 -25.60
N ALA A 217 -8.52 -7.55 -25.21
CA ALA A 217 -9.07 -6.56 -26.11
C ALA A 217 -8.04 -5.44 -26.41
N TRP A 218 -7.36 -4.98 -25.38
CA TRP A 218 -6.29 -3.97 -25.47
C TRP A 218 -5.44 -3.98 -24.20
N SER A 219 -4.28 -3.34 -24.27
CA SER A 219 -3.42 -3.05 -23.11
C SER A 219 -2.93 -1.61 -23.19
N TRP A 220 -2.68 -1.00 -22.04
CA TRP A 220 -2.17 0.35 -21.91
C TRP A 220 -1.04 0.39 -20.89
N SER A 221 0.08 1.00 -21.23
CA SER A 221 1.22 1.13 -20.33
C SER A 221 0.98 2.24 -19.32
N LEU A 222 1.02 1.90 -18.05
CA LEU A 222 1.01 2.86 -16.95
C LEU A 222 2.45 3.13 -16.48
N PRO A 223 2.73 4.31 -15.88
CA PRO A 223 4.00 4.53 -15.19
C PRO A 223 4.29 3.42 -14.16
N ALA A 224 5.56 3.08 -13.99
CA ALA A 224 5.97 2.08 -13.00
C ALA A 224 5.61 2.58 -11.59
N SER A 225 4.69 1.87 -10.93
CA SER A 225 4.16 2.22 -9.61
C SER A 225 3.48 1.00 -9.00
N GLN A 226 3.21 1.04 -7.69
CA GLN A 226 2.27 0.09 -7.07
C GLN A 226 0.84 0.51 -7.44
N ASN A 227 0.28 -0.11 -8.47
CA ASN A 227 -1.00 0.28 -9.05
C ASN A 227 -2.18 -0.39 -8.31
N GLU A 228 -2.48 0.04 -7.09
CA GLU A 228 -3.66 -0.44 -6.32
C GLU A 228 -4.97 0.25 -6.76
N ILE A 229 -5.04 0.78 -7.98
CA ILE A 229 -6.13 1.63 -8.46
C ILE A 229 -7.38 0.84 -8.86
N THR A 230 -8.53 1.47 -8.68
CA THR A 230 -9.81 1.11 -9.31
C THR A 230 -10.01 2.01 -10.53
N PRO A 231 -9.97 1.50 -11.76
CA PRO A 231 -10.41 2.28 -12.92
C PRO A 231 -11.88 2.68 -12.79
N LEU A 232 -12.22 3.94 -13.12
CA LEU A 232 -13.61 4.37 -13.24
C LEU A 232 -14.04 4.31 -14.69
N VAL A 233 -15.29 3.90 -14.96
CA VAL A 233 -15.82 3.86 -16.33
C VAL A 233 -17.19 4.53 -16.34
N HIS A 234 -17.35 5.49 -17.28
CA HIS A 234 -18.59 6.20 -17.50
C HIS A 234 -18.77 6.52 -18.99
N ASP A 235 -19.95 6.25 -19.54
CA ASP A 235 -20.32 6.54 -20.94
C ASP A 235 -19.24 6.12 -21.97
N GLY A 236 -18.55 5.00 -21.75
CA GLY A 236 -17.52 4.47 -22.64
C GLY A 236 -16.15 5.14 -22.52
N VAL A 237 -15.92 5.95 -21.49
CA VAL A 237 -14.61 6.49 -21.11
C VAL A 237 -14.14 5.85 -19.83
N MET A 238 -12.87 5.38 -19.83
CA MET A 238 -12.19 4.86 -18.66
C MET A 238 -11.22 5.90 -18.11
N PHE A 239 -11.27 6.15 -16.80
CA PHE A 239 -10.34 7.02 -16.09
C PHE A 239 -9.42 6.18 -15.21
N VAL A 240 -8.11 6.41 -15.33
CA VAL A 240 -7.06 5.69 -14.58
C VAL A 240 -6.09 6.69 -13.98
N GLN A 241 -5.71 6.49 -12.73
CA GLN A 241 -4.63 7.22 -12.07
C GLN A 241 -3.46 6.26 -11.84
N SER A 242 -2.24 6.71 -12.13
CA SER A 242 -1.01 5.98 -11.79
C SER A 242 0.09 7.00 -11.52
N GLY A 243 0.68 6.92 -10.34
CA GLY A 243 1.68 7.89 -9.91
C GLY A 243 1.10 9.32 -9.88
N ASP A 244 1.76 10.21 -10.59
CA ASP A 244 1.42 11.61 -10.77
C ASP A 244 0.46 11.86 -11.94
N ALA A 245 0.11 10.82 -12.71
CA ALA A 245 -0.69 10.93 -13.92
C ALA A 245 -2.14 10.47 -13.74
N VAL A 246 -3.09 11.25 -14.30
CA VAL A 246 -4.48 10.85 -14.50
C VAL A 246 -4.74 10.83 -16.00
N GLN A 247 -5.31 9.74 -16.50
CA GLN A 247 -5.54 9.53 -17.92
C GLN A 247 -6.99 9.15 -18.20
N ALA A 248 -7.56 9.66 -19.28
CA ALA A 248 -8.82 9.20 -19.84
C ALA A 248 -8.55 8.36 -21.09
N LEU A 249 -9.12 7.18 -21.13
CA LEU A 249 -8.98 6.22 -22.22
C LEU A 249 -10.35 5.89 -22.82
N GLY A 250 -10.39 5.64 -24.11
CA GLY A 250 -11.56 5.04 -24.74
C GLY A 250 -11.75 3.62 -24.23
N ALA A 251 -12.83 3.34 -23.47
CA ALA A 251 -12.99 2.09 -22.74
C ALA A 251 -13.02 0.84 -23.62
N ALA A 252 -13.49 0.92 -24.87
CA ALA A 252 -13.55 -0.21 -25.79
C ALA A 252 -12.21 -0.54 -26.48
N LYS A 253 -11.33 0.47 -26.70
CA LYS A 253 -10.12 0.33 -27.53
C LYS A 253 -8.82 0.71 -26.84
N GLY A 254 -8.87 1.35 -25.67
CA GLY A 254 -7.69 1.82 -24.93
C GLY A 254 -7.04 3.08 -25.51
N ASP A 255 -7.70 3.81 -26.45
CA ASP A 255 -7.15 5.04 -27.03
C ASP A 255 -7.00 6.13 -25.97
N LEU A 256 -5.83 6.75 -25.86
CA LEU A 256 -5.63 7.90 -24.97
C LEU A 256 -6.43 9.11 -25.49
N LEU A 257 -7.34 9.61 -24.65
CA LEU A 257 -8.19 10.76 -24.96
C LEU A 257 -7.56 12.07 -24.45
N TRP A 258 -7.16 12.07 -23.17
CA TRP A 258 -6.39 13.12 -22.54
C TRP A 258 -5.56 12.59 -21.37
N GLN A 259 -4.57 13.38 -20.95
CA GLN A 259 -3.72 13.11 -19.80
C GLN A 259 -3.49 14.40 -19.03
N TYR A 260 -3.59 14.29 -17.70
CA TYR A 260 -3.11 15.28 -16.74
C TYR A 260 -1.91 14.70 -15.99
N VAL A 261 -0.84 15.47 -15.87
CA VAL A 261 0.34 15.09 -15.07
C VAL A 261 0.59 16.19 -14.05
N ARG A 262 0.62 15.78 -12.77
CA ARG A 262 0.96 16.70 -11.69
C ARG A 262 2.48 16.81 -11.57
N ALA A 263 3.00 18.02 -11.60
CA ALA A 263 4.41 18.27 -11.31
C ALA A 263 4.63 18.05 -9.80
N LEU A 264 5.16 16.89 -9.43
CA LEU A 264 5.55 16.60 -8.05
C LEU A 264 6.98 17.11 -7.81
N PRO A 265 7.32 17.59 -6.60
CA PRO A 265 8.69 17.90 -6.23
C PRO A 265 9.61 16.68 -6.46
N GLU A 266 10.84 16.92 -6.91
CA GLU A 266 11.86 15.87 -7.05
C GLU A 266 12.32 15.40 -5.67
N THR A 267 11.51 14.64 -4.98
CA THR A 267 11.87 14.00 -3.71
C THR A 267 11.81 12.49 -3.91
N GLY A 268 12.91 11.80 -3.62
CA GLY A 268 13.14 10.36 -3.57
C GLY A 268 12.17 9.39 -4.26
N SER A 269 12.59 8.19 -4.53
CA SER A 269 11.80 7.15 -5.24
C SER A 269 10.46 6.80 -4.57
N GLU A 270 10.29 7.07 -3.28
CA GLU A 270 9.03 6.82 -2.56
C GLU A 270 7.94 7.85 -2.90
N ALA A 271 8.29 9.07 -3.31
CA ALA A 271 7.33 10.11 -3.69
C ALA A 271 6.52 9.78 -4.95
N ARG A 272 6.94 8.77 -5.73
CA ARG A 272 6.24 8.32 -6.95
C ARG A 272 5.35 7.09 -6.73
N SER A 273 5.46 6.42 -5.60
CA SER A 273 4.64 5.25 -5.29
C SER A 273 3.28 5.69 -4.76
N THR A 274 2.29 5.79 -5.64
CA THR A 274 0.92 6.02 -5.21
C THR A 274 0.20 4.70 -5.00
N ARG A 275 -0.27 4.48 -3.78
CA ARG A 275 -1.18 3.39 -3.45
C ARG A 275 -2.63 3.85 -3.44
N VAL A 276 -2.93 4.95 -4.18
CA VAL A 276 -4.30 5.48 -4.24
C VAL A 276 -5.23 4.42 -4.84
N LYS A 277 -6.30 4.11 -4.13
CA LYS A 277 -7.20 3.01 -4.50
C LYS A 277 -8.31 3.44 -5.43
N THR A 278 -8.64 4.72 -5.48
CA THR A 278 -9.70 5.24 -6.34
C THR A 278 -9.60 6.74 -6.55
N MET A 279 -10.20 7.19 -7.64
CA MET A 279 -10.68 8.54 -7.86
C MET A 279 -12.20 8.59 -7.60
N ALA A 280 -12.79 9.78 -7.65
CA ALA A 280 -14.24 9.96 -7.65
C ALA A 280 -14.67 10.78 -8.86
N ILE A 281 -15.92 10.57 -9.33
CA ILE A 281 -16.51 11.33 -10.44
C ILE A 281 -17.87 11.89 -9.99
N TYR A 282 -18.09 13.18 -10.24
CA TYR A 282 -19.37 13.85 -9.93
C TYR A 282 -19.54 15.12 -10.74
N GLY A 283 -20.76 15.37 -11.23
CA GLY A 283 -20.99 16.44 -12.20
C GLY A 283 -20.18 16.20 -13.46
N ASP A 284 -19.46 17.19 -13.88
CA ASP A 284 -18.51 17.20 -14.98
C ASP A 284 -17.04 17.11 -14.52
N ARG A 285 -16.80 16.61 -13.32
CA ARG A 285 -15.47 16.59 -12.69
C ARG A 285 -15.04 15.23 -12.20
N LEU A 286 -13.73 15.00 -12.30
CA LEU A 286 -13.01 13.88 -11.73
C LEU A 286 -12.15 14.41 -10.57
N TYR A 287 -12.21 13.76 -9.41
CA TYR A 287 -11.47 14.15 -8.22
C TYR A 287 -10.37 13.13 -7.95
N ALA A 288 -9.13 13.59 -7.97
CA ALA A 288 -7.94 12.77 -7.76
C ALA A 288 -7.14 13.28 -6.55
N ALA A 289 -6.68 12.34 -5.73
CA ALA A 289 -5.80 12.63 -4.61
C ALA A 289 -4.35 12.31 -4.99
N PHE A 290 -3.41 13.15 -4.56
CA PHE A 290 -1.98 13.02 -4.90
C PHE A 290 -1.11 12.91 -3.65
N VAL A 291 0.07 12.30 -3.83
CA VAL A 291 1.03 12.05 -2.73
C VAL A 291 1.58 13.34 -2.10
N ASP A 292 1.43 14.50 -2.78
CA ASP A 292 1.80 15.79 -2.23
C ASP A 292 0.74 16.40 -1.29
N GLY A 293 -0.26 15.64 -0.89
CA GLY A 293 -1.30 16.08 0.04
C GLY A 293 -2.39 16.92 -0.59
N HIS A 294 -2.47 16.93 -1.92
CA HIS A 294 -3.46 17.68 -2.67
C HIS A 294 -4.60 16.80 -3.18
N VAL A 295 -5.78 17.41 -3.24
CA VAL A 295 -6.93 16.90 -3.99
C VAL A 295 -7.17 17.86 -5.15
N VAL A 296 -7.26 17.30 -6.36
CA VAL A 296 -7.44 18.10 -7.60
C VAL A 296 -8.74 17.66 -8.27
N ALA A 297 -9.57 18.65 -8.65
CA ALA A 297 -10.71 18.41 -9.52
C ALA A 297 -10.32 18.68 -10.96
N LEU A 298 -10.53 17.69 -11.83
CA LEU A 298 -10.25 17.77 -13.26
C LEU A 298 -11.56 17.76 -14.04
N ASP A 299 -11.68 18.59 -15.09
CA ASP A 299 -12.77 18.50 -16.05
C ASP A 299 -12.71 17.14 -16.78
N VAL A 300 -13.79 16.38 -16.79
CA VAL A 300 -13.82 15.00 -17.32
C VAL A 300 -13.58 14.91 -18.81
N LYS A 301 -13.86 16.00 -19.59
CA LYS A 301 -13.72 16.01 -21.04
C LYS A 301 -12.33 16.47 -21.50
N THR A 302 -11.66 17.27 -20.69
CA THR A 302 -10.42 17.94 -21.11
C THR A 302 -9.21 17.59 -20.23
N GLY A 303 -9.40 17.05 -19.03
CA GLY A 303 -8.35 16.84 -18.04
C GLY A 303 -7.78 18.11 -17.42
N LYS A 304 -8.37 19.29 -17.69
CA LYS A 304 -7.90 20.55 -17.11
C LYS A 304 -8.31 20.68 -15.67
N PRO A 305 -7.42 21.16 -14.78
CA PRO A 305 -7.78 21.40 -13.39
C PRO A 305 -8.82 22.52 -13.27
N ALA A 306 -9.90 22.24 -12.51
CA ALA A 306 -10.93 23.20 -12.16
C ALA A 306 -10.61 23.86 -10.82
N TRP A 307 -10.08 23.07 -9.87
CA TRP A 307 -9.53 23.54 -8.60
C TRP A 307 -8.46 22.55 -8.09
N ASP A 308 -7.58 23.04 -7.23
CA ASP A 308 -6.49 22.31 -6.58
C ASP A 308 -6.45 22.74 -5.11
N HIS A 309 -6.71 21.81 -4.20
CA HIS A 309 -6.79 22.06 -2.77
C HIS A 309 -5.71 21.29 -2.01
N ALA A 310 -4.86 22.01 -1.29
CA ALA A 310 -3.91 21.43 -0.36
C ALA A 310 -4.62 21.08 0.96
N LEU A 311 -4.72 19.79 1.29
CA LEU A 311 -5.29 19.33 2.57
C LEU A 311 -4.41 19.67 3.76
N LEU A 312 -3.14 19.89 3.51
CA LEU A 312 -2.09 20.16 4.47
C LEU A 312 -1.48 21.50 4.11
N ALA A 313 -1.19 22.34 5.12
CA ALA A 313 -0.48 23.58 4.88
C ALA A 313 0.83 23.32 4.12
N ASP A 314 1.22 24.22 3.22
CA ASP A 314 2.43 24.07 2.41
C ASP A 314 3.69 23.77 3.23
N ALA A 315 3.78 24.30 4.46
CA ALA A 315 4.84 24.01 5.39
C ALA A 315 4.88 22.53 5.82
N ASP A 316 3.72 21.87 5.89
CA ASP A 316 3.60 20.45 6.21
C ASP A 316 3.76 19.56 4.97
N ALA A 317 3.35 20.05 3.79
CA ALA A 317 3.49 19.36 2.52
C ALA A 317 4.96 19.31 2.03
N THR A 318 5.75 20.35 2.30
CA THR A 318 7.19 20.41 1.96
C THR A 318 8.07 19.56 2.88
N ASN A 319 7.52 19.04 3.97
CA ASN A 319 8.25 18.26 4.98
C ASN A 319 8.47 16.79 4.59
N ARG A 320 8.18 16.41 3.36
CA ARG A 320 8.48 15.07 2.84
C ARG A 320 9.98 14.92 2.63
N GLY A 321 10.57 14.00 3.38
CA GLY A 321 12.01 13.79 3.39
C GLY A 321 12.78 14.65 4.39
N ARG A 322 12.10 15.34 5.33
CA ARG A 322 12.77 15.96 6.48
C ARG A 322 13.23 14.91 7.49
N ALA A 323 14.23 15.31 8.28
CA ALA A 323 14.76 14.49 9.37
C ALA A 323 13.72 14.14 10.46
N ASP A 324 12.56 14.81 10.46
CA ASP A 324 11.40 14.55 11.32
C ASP A 324 10.32 13.64 10.66
N GLY A 325 10.55 13.18 9.43
CA GLY A 325 9.88 12.02 8.82
C GLY A 325 8.37 12.11 8.58
N VAL A 326 7.76 13.31 8.56
CA VAL A 326 6.30 13.45 8.37
C VAL A 326 5.87 13.10 6.95
N SER A 327 5.24 11.94 6.79
CA SER A 327 4.68 11.48 5.53
C SER A 327 3.17 11.28 5.64
N TYR A 328 2.39 12.07 4.90
CA TYR A 328 0.95 11.87 4.77
C TYR A 328 0.64 11.04 3.54
N HIS A 329 -0.34 10.13 3.68
CA HIS A 329 -0.79 9.28 2.60
C HIS A 329 -2.28 9.47 2.36
N LEU A 330 -2.66 9.71 1.11
CA LEU A 330 -4.04 9.78 0.64
C LEU A 330 -4.45 8.48 -0.05
N ASP A 331 -3.93 7.35 0.41
CA ASP A 331 -4.01 6.04 -0.23
C ASP A 331 -5.44 5.53 -0.45
N GLY A 332 -6.40 5.97 0.37
CA GLY A 332 -7.81 5.62 0.19
C GLY A 332 -8.37 6.19 -1.11
N GLY A 333 -8.09 7.44 -1.38
CA GLY A 333 -8.78 8.21 -2.40
C GLY A 333 -10.19 8.64 -1.98
N PRO A 334 -10.84 9.49 -2.79
CA PRO A 334 -12.11 10.11 -2.44
C PRO A 334 -13.34 9.25 -2.77
N ILE A 335 -14.42 9.49 -2.02
CA ILE A 335 -15.79 9.12 -2.36
C ILE A 335 -16.66 10.38 -2.47
N ILE A 336 -17.81 10.29 -3.13
CA ILE A 336 -18.77 11.39 -3.21
C ILE A 336 -20.00 11.08 -2.33
N ALA A 337 -20.40 12.05 -1.51
CA ALA A 337 -21.67 12.02 -0.81
C ALA A 337 -22.29 13.42 -0.78
N ARG A 338 -23.48 13.59 -1.40
CA ARG A 338 -24.24 14.85 -1.41
C ARG A 338 -23.40 16.08 -1.82
N GLY A 339 -22.68 15.97 -2.95
CA GLY A 339 -21.88 17.07 -3.46
C GLY A 339 -20.60 17.36 -2.65
N LYS A 340 -20.17 16.43 -1.80
CA LYS A 340 -18.92 16.51 -1.06
C LYS A 340 -17.94 15.43 -1.52
N VAL A 341 -16.69 15.78 -1.60
CA VAL A 341 -15.55 14.90 -1.84
C VAL A 341 -14.98 14.52 -0.48
N ILE A 342 -15.17 13.25 -0.07
CA ILE A 342 -14.84 12.79 1.29
C ILE A 342 -13.72 11.75 1.19
N LEU A 343 -12.65 11.95 1.95
CA LEU A 343 -11.52 11.03 1.97
C LEU A 343 -10.86 10.94 3.34
N GLY A 344 -10.18 9.82 3.57
CA GLY A 344 -9.34 9.63 4.73
C GLY A 344 -7.89 10.02 4.45
N VAL A 345 -7.22 10.48 5.49
CA VAL A 345 -5.80 10.82 5.49
C VAL A 345 -5.08 9.94 6.50
N SER A 346 -4.01 9.27 6.06
CA SER A 346 -3.10 8.52 6.91
C SER A 346 -1.81 9.30 7.10
N LEU A 347 -1.24 9.19 8.28
CA LEU A 347 0.10 9.64 8.56
C LEU A 347 1.05 8.46 8.43
N GLY A 348 2.25 8.67 7.91
CA GLY A 348 3.32 7.68 7.99
C GLY A 348 3.70 7.40 9.44
N THR A 349 4.42 6.31 9.67
CA THR A 349 4.87 5.84 10.99
C THR A 349 5.75 6.84 11.74
N ASP A 350 6.21 7.88 11.04
CA ASP A 350 7.22 8.84 11.50
C ASP A 350 6.61 10.17 11.97
N THR A 351 5.27 10.25 12.12
CA THR A 351 4.63 11.54 12.37
C THR A 351 3.99 11.64 13.73
N PRO A 352 4.53 12.49 14.59
CA PRO A 352 3.84 13.00 15.75
C PRO A 352 2.95 14.16 15.33
N LYS A 353 1.70 14.21 15.60
CA LYS A 353 0.95 15.46 15.73
C LYS A 353 -0.53 15.34 15.37
N GLY A 354 -1.26 14.88 16.30
CA GLY A 354 -2.71 15.04 16.23
C GLY A 354 -3.41 14.06 15.30
N GLY A 355 -2.66 13.13 14.68
CA GLY A 355 -3.24 11.97 14.06
C GLY A 355 -3.80 12.15 12.67
N CYS A 356 -4.29 11.06 12.17
CA CYS A 356 -5.01 10.94 10.93
C CYS A 356 -6.41 11.58 11.04
N PHE A 357 -7.03 11.85 9.91
CA PHE A 357 -8.37 12.46 9.89
C PHE A 357 -9.17 12.03 8.65
N ILE A 358 -10.48 12.24 8.71
CA ILE A 358 -11.39 12.18 7.58
C ILE A 358 -11.83 13.60 7.27
N VAL A 359 -11.82 13.99 6.00
CA VAL A 359 -12.13 15.35 5.56
C VAL A 359 -13.17 15.33 4.44
N ALA A 360 -14.06 16.31 4.43
CA ALA A 360 -14.99 16.58 3.34
C ALA A 360 -14.69 17.94 2.73
N LEU A 361 -14.57 17.96 1.41
CA LEU A 361 -14.42 19.15 0.59
C LEU A 361 -15.71 19.38 -0.21
N ASP A 362 -16.08 20.63 -0.45
CA ASP A 362 -17.16 20.95 -1.40
C ASP A 362 -16.70 20.58 -2.82
N ALA A 363 -17.50 19.78 -3.52
CA ALA A 363 -17.14 19.33 -4.88
C ALA A 363 -17.05 20.49 -5.90
N ARG A 364 -17.67 21.65 -5.63
CA ARG A 364 -17.70 22.79 -6.54
C ARG A 364 -16.40 23.59 -6.55
N ASP A 365 -15.79 23.79 -5.39
CA ASP A 365 -14.67 24.72 -5.24
C ASP A 365 -13.50 24.16 -4.39
N GLY A 366 -13.63 22.96 -3.81
CA GLY A 366 -12.61 22.33 -3.01
C GLY A 366 -12.48 22.88 -1.59
N SER A 367 -13.35 23.80 -1.16
CA SER A 367 -13.33 24.32 0.21
C SER A 367 -13.62 23.22 1.23
N GLU A 368 -12.90 23.22 2.36
CA GLU A 368 -13.13 22.26 3.43
C GLU A 368 -14.47 22.54 4.13
N VAL A 369 -15.33 21.53 4.19
CA VAL A 369 -16.66 21.59 4.83
C VAL A 369 -16.60 21.15 6.28
N TRP A 370 -15.91 20.00 6.51
CA TRP A 370 -15.69 19.47 7.86
C TRP A 370 -14.47 18.54 7.89
N ARG A 371 -13.92 18.38 9.09
CA ARG A 371 -12.84 17.45 9.41
C ARG A 371 -13.16 16.70 10.69
N PHE A 372 -12.88 15.39 10.71
CA PHE A 372 -13.00 14.52 11.88
C PHE A 372 -11.66 13.86 12.17
N HIS A 373 -11.08 14.12 13.35
CA HIS A 373 -9.84 13.48 13.78
C HIS A 373 -10.10 12.03 14.22
N THR A 374 -9.33 11.09 13.68
CA THR A 374 -9.46 9.67 13.99
C THR A 374 -8.70 9.24 15.24
N ILE A 375 -7.90 10.13 15.82
CA ILE A 375 -7.36 10.00 17.17
C ILE A 375 -8.16 10.93 18.08
N ALA A 376 -8.82 10.36 19.11
CA ALA A 376 -9.58 11.15 20.07
C ALA A 376 -8.68 12.17 20.79
N GLN A 377 -9.07 13.45 20.73
CA GLN A 377 -8.30 14.54 21.30
C GLN A 377 -8.63 14.74 22.80
N PRO A 378 -7.69 15.28 23.61
CA PRO A 378 -7.97 15.61 24.98
C PRO A 378 -9.23 16.50 25.14
N GLY A 379 -10.15 16.12 26.01
CA GLY A 379 -11.43 16.80 26.20
C GLY A 379 -12.57 16.36 25.30
N GLU A 380 -12.31 15.55 24.28
CA GLU A 380 -13.33 14.90 23.45
C GLU A 380 -13.76 13.54 24.06
N PRO A 381 -14.91 13.00 23.67
CA PRO A 381 -15.31 11.64 24.04
C PRO A 381 -14.22 10.61 23.63
N GLY A 382 -13.68 9.90 24.60
CA GLY A 382 -12.57 8.96 24.40
C GLY A 382 -11.16 9.56 24.40
N GLY A 383 -11.05 10.87 24.62
CA GLY A 383 -9.76 11.56 24.70
C GLY A 383 -8.88 11.11 25.87
N ASP A 384 -9.46 10.43 26.86
CA ASP A 384 -8.76 9.82 28.00
C ASP A 384 -8.35 8.35 27.75
N SER A 385 -8.69 7.75 26.60
CA SER A 385 -8.48 6.34 26.29
C SER A 385 -7.05 5.96 25.82
N TRP A 386 -6.11 6.87 25.92
CA TRP A 386 -4.72 6.71 25.45
C TRP A 386 -3.73 6.54 26.61
N ASN A 387 -4.15 5.91 27.71
CA ASN A 387 -3.30 5.58 28.86
C ASN A 387 -2.49 6.78 29.40
N GLY A 388 -3.08 7.97 29.37
CA GLY A 388 -2.43 9.22 29.79
C GLY A 388 -1.47 9.85 28.78
N ALA A 389 -1.30 9.28 27.59
CA ALA A 389 -0.45 9.86 26.55
C ALA A 389 -0.98 11.24 26.11
N PRO A 390 -0.13 12.29 26.04
CA PRO A 390 -0.53 13.57 25.49
C PRO A 390 -0.80 13.46 23.97
N ALA A 391 -1.57 14.41 23.42
CA ALA A 391 -2.02 14.34 22.03
C ALA A 391 -0.86 14.24 21.01
N ASN A 392 0.24 14.90 21.27
CA ASN A 392 1.44 14.89 20.41
C ASN A 392 2.26 13.60 20.48
N GLU A 393 1.84 12.64 21.28
CA GLU A 393 2.48 11.32 21.42
C GLU A 393 1.51 10.18 21.04
N ARG A 394 0.36 10.50 20.46
CA ARG A 394 -0.63 9.52 19.99
C ARG A 394 -0.47 9.31 18.50
N TYR A 395 -0.26 8.07 18.08
CA TYR A 395 -0.02 7.72 16.69
C TYR A 395 -0.89 6.55 16.26
N GLY A 396 -1.40 6.59 15.02
CA GLY A 396 -2.19 5.52 14.45
C GLY A 396 -3.53 5.96 13.92
N ALA A 397 -4.50 5.07 13.92
CA ALA A 397 -5.86 5.26 13.41
C ALA A 397 -5.88 5.78 11.96
N GLY A 398 -4.94 5.32 11.12
CA GLY A 398 -4.84 5.67 9.71
C GLY A 398 -6.09 5.28 8.93
N VAL A 399 -6.46 6.10 7.93
CA VAL A 399 -7.62 5.86 7.05
C VAL A 399 -7.12 5.78 5.61
N TRP A 400 -6.69 4.58 5.21
CA TRP A 400 -6.04 4.33 3.93
C TRP A 400 -6.85 3.48 2.95
N THR A 401 -8.15 3.27 3.23
CA THR A 401 -9.14 2.75 2.27
C THR A 401 -10.31 3.71 2.12
N PRO A 402 -10.99 3.71 0.95
CA PRO A 402 -12.16 4.55 0.78
C PRO A 402 -13.31 4.11 1.69
N GLY A 403 -14.16 5.05 2.04
CA GLY A 403 -15.39 4.79 2.79
C GLY A 403 -16.51 4.21 1.93
N SER A 404 -17.62 3.87 2.60
CA SER A 404 -18.93 3.61 1.99
C SER A 404 -19.95 4.66 2.43
N TYR A 405 -21.10 4.74 1.76
CA TYR A 405 -22.14 5.72 2.06
C TYR A 405 -23.53 5.10 2.03
N ASP A 406 -24.33 5.37 3.04
CA ASP A 406 -25.77 5.06 3.04
C ASP A 406 -26.57 6.35 2.82
N PRO A 407 -27.13 6.57 1.61
CA PRO A 407 -27.88 7.79 1.32
C PRO A 407 -29.23 7.88 2.04
N ASP A 408 -29.79 6.77 2.56
CA ASP A 408 -31.04 6.78 3.31
C ASP A 408 -30.82 7.25 4.76
N LEU A 409 -29.67 6.93 5.34
CA LEU A 409 -29.26 7.34 6.68
C LEU A 409 -28.43 8.63 6.68
N ASN A 410 -27.92 9.05 5.53
CA ASN A 410 -26.93 10.12 5.36
C ASN A 410 -25.64 9.86 6.15
N LEU A 411 -25.19 8.61 6.24
CA LEU A 411 -23.99 8.22 6.95
C LEU A 411 -22.90 7.73 6.01
N VAL A 412 -21.69 8.24 6.21
CA VAL A 412 -20.47 7.68 5.62
C VAL A 412 -19.79 6.79 6.65
N TYR A 413 -19.27 5.65 6.18
CA TYR A 413 -18.60 4.66 7.04
C TYR A 413 -17.13 4.53 6.63
N PHE A 414 -16.25 4.65 7.61
CA PHE A 414 -14.80 4.47 7.43
C PHE A 414 -14.28 3.50 8.47
N GLY A 415 -13.33 2.68 8.06
CA GLY A 415 -12.51 1.91 8.98
C GLY A 415 -11.24 2.69 9.36
N THR A 416 -10.69 2.40 10.53
CA THR A 416 -9.42 2.95 10.99
C THR A 416 -8.40 1.85 11.24
N GLY A 417 -7.12 2.18 11.08
CA GLY A 417 -6.01 1.28 11.32
C GLY A 417 -5.60 1.22 12.80
N ASN A 418 -4.52 0.49 13.03
CA ASN A 418 -3.91 0.21 14.32
C ASN A 418 -3.27 1.44 14.99
N THR A 419 -2.67 1.22 16.17
CA THR A 419 -1.69 2.14 16.76
C THR A 419 -0.31 1.90 16.15
N TYR A 420 0.46 2.98 15.96
CA TYR A 420 1.84 2.87 15.45
C TYR A 420 2.89 2.91 16.55
N ASP A 421 2.62 3.62 17.66
CA ASP A 421 3.43 3.61 18.86
C ASP A 421 2.68 2.90 19.98
N VAL A 422 3.18 1.75 20.41
CA VAL A 422 2.50 0.89 21.37
C VAL A 422 3.06 1.04 22.79
N ALA A 423 4.25 1.65 22.96
CA ALA A 423 4.87 1.79 24.27
C ALA A 423 3.97 2.50 25.28
N ASN A 424 3.32 3.59 24.85
CA ASN A 424 2.39 4.34 25.71
C ASN A 424 1.18 3.52 26.17
N LEU A 425 0.78 2.50 25.37
CA LEU A 425 -0.35 1.62 25.69
C LEU A 425 0.07 0.46 26.61
N LEU A 426 1.32 0.03 26.53
CA LEU A 426 1.88 -1.06 27.35
C LEU A 426 2.42 -0.55 28.68
N GLU A 427 3.01 0.64 28.69
CA GLU A 427 3.68 1.25 29.85
C GLU A 427 3.05 2.62 30.15
N PRO A 428 2.09 2.70 31.10
CA PRO A 428 1.38 3.95 31.37
C PRO A 428 2.33 5.04 31.85
N ARG A 429 2.22 6.21 31.26
CA ARG A 429 3.00 7.39 31.68
C ARG A 429 2.61 7.84 33.09
N GLY A 430 3.62 8.10 33.94
CA GLY A 430 3.41 8.51 35.31
C GLY A 430 2.90 7.40 36.25
N GLY A 431 2.96 6.14 35.82
CA GLY A 431 2.63 4.96 36.64
C GLY A 431 1.14 4.79 36.97
N LYS A 432 0.25 5.59 36.37
CA LYS A 432 -1.21 5.45 36.52
C LYS A 432 -1.81 4.79 35.29
N VAL A 433 -2.37 3.61 35.45
CA VAL A 433 -3.17 2.94 34.42
C VAL A 433 -4.46 3.72 34.25
N GLY A 434 -4.65 4.32 33.08
CA GLY A 434 -5.89 4.96 32.64
C GLY A 434 -6.70 4.06 31.70
N PRO A 435 -7.85 4.53 31.19
CA PRO A 435 -8.50 3.92 30.05
C PRO A 435 -7.49 3.79 28.89
N ASN A 436 -7.48 2.64 28.22
CA ASN A 436 -6.39 2.22 27.36
C ASN A 436 -6.86 1.63 26.02
N ASP A 437 -8.01 2.07 25.53
CA ASP A 437 -8.61 1.55 24.29
C ASP A 437 -8.00 2.15 23.05
N ALA A 438 -7.28 3.26 23.17
CA ALA A 438 -6.66 4.01 22.07
C ALA A 438 -7.68 4.42 20.97
N LEU A 439 -8.73 5.14 21.36
CA LEU A 439 -9.79 5.54 20.43
C LEU A 439 -9.28 6.60 19.43
N TYR A 440 -9.57 6.43 18.12
CA TYR A 440 -10.47 5.46 17.49
C TYR A 440 -9.70 4.43 16.61
N THR A 441 -8.65 3.81 17.11
CA THR A 441 -7.95 2.74 16.37
C THR A 441 -8.88 1.54 16.17
N ASP A 442 -8.65 0.77 15.10
CA ASP A 442 -9.37 -0.47 14.77
C ASP A 442 -10.89 -0.36 14.87
N SER A 443 -11.44 0.74 14.40
CA SER A 443 -12.85 1.09 14.55
C SER A 443 -13.57 1.21 13.21
N THR A 444 -14.86 0.86 13.20
CA THR A 444 -15.79 1.40 12.21
C THR A 444 -16.37 2.69 12.76
N LEU A 445 -16.24 3.77 12.00
CA LEU A 445 -16.79 5.09 12.28
C LEU A 445 -17.94 5.37 11.32
N ALA A 446 -19.10 5.75 11.85
CA ALA A 446 -20.22 6.27 11.06
C ALA A 446 -20.35 7.77 11.31
N LEU A 447 -20.12 8.57 10.28
CA LEU A 447 -20.17 10.02 10.35
C LEU A 447 -21.34 10.54 9.52
N ASP A 448 -22.05 11.55 10.03
CA ASP A 448 -23.02 12.31 9.25
C ASP A 448 -22.30 12.98 8.05
N ALA A 449 -22.75 12.70 6.84
CA ALA A 449 -22.09 13.15 5.62
C ALA A 449 -22.10 14.67 5.44
N ASP A 450 -23.05 15.38 6.05
CA ASP A 450 -23.15 16.84 5.93
C ASP A 450 -22.27 17.58 6.93
N THR A 451 -22.10 17.03 8.14
CA THR A 451 -21.49 17.73 9.27
C THR A 451 -20.20 17.10 9.79
N GLY A 452 -19.88 15.87 9.40
CA GLY A 452 -18.77 15.11 9.95
C GLY A 452 -18.96 14.64 11.40
N LYS A 453 -20.14 14.86 12.00
CA LYS A 453 -20.41 14.43 13.36
C LYS A 453 -20.48 12.92 13.48
N LEU A 454 -19.82 12.37 14.49
CA LEU A 454 -19.86 10.96 14.81
C LEU A 454 -21.27 10.56 15.25
N ALA A 455 -21.95 9.73 14.44
CA ALA A 455 -23.26 9.16 14.77
C ALA A 455 -23.11 7.95 15.71
N TRP A 456 -22.16 7.07 15.36
CA TRP A 456 -21.80 5.93 16.18
C TRP A 456 -20.40 5.40 15.80
N ARG A 457 -19.82 4.62 16.69
CA ARG A 457 -18.57 3.88 16.46
C ARG A 457 -18.67 2.47 17.01
N PHE A 458 -17.86 1.57 16.47
CA PHE A 458 -17.62 0.25 17.01
C PHE A 458 -16.13 -0.06 16.91
N GLN A 459 -15.46 -0.27 18.04
CA GLN A 459 -14.05 -0.65 18.06
C GLN A 459 -13.96 -2.17 18.01
N HIS A 460 -13.28 -2.70 17.01
CA HIS A 460 -13.19 -4.13 16.73
C HIS A 460 -12.17 -4.82 17.62
N VAL A 461 -11.05 -4.18 17.88
CA VAL A 461 -10.02 -4.60 18.83
C VAL A 461 -9.64 -3.40 19.68
N HIS A 462 -9.77 -3.55 20.97
CA HIS A 462 -9.30 -2.54 21.92
C HIS A 462 -7.80 -2.62 22.05
N ARG A 463 -7.10 -1.49 22.06
CA ARG A 463 -5.66 -1.40 22.27
C ARG A 463 -4.88 -2.33 21.34
N ASP A 464 -4.97 -2.12 20.04
CA ASP A 464 -4.19 -2.90 19.08
C ASP A 464 -2.69 -2.57 19.20
N VAL A 465 -1.95 -3.53 19.71
CA VAL A 465 -0.49 -3.49 19.85
C VAL A 465 0.19 -4.57 18.97
N TRP A 466 -0.52 -5.10 17.97
CA TRP A 466 -0.07 -6.18 17.10
C TRP A 466 -0.11 -5.84 15.61
N ASP A 467 -0.57 -4.64 15.23
CA ASP A 467 -0.76 -4.22 13.84
C ASP A 467 -1.85 -5.04 13.11
N LEU A 468 -3.08 -5.00 13.63
CA LEU A 468 -4.20 -5.82 13.14
C LEU A 468 -5.10 -5.12 12.13
N ASP A 469 -5.09 -3.80 12.08
CA ASP A 469 -5.86 -2.94 11.19
C ASP A 469 -7.32 -3.38 10.90
N TRP A 470 -8.28 -2.49 11.12
CA TRP A 470 -9.68 -2.67 10.68
C TRP A 470 -10.13 -1.62 9.65
N VAL A 471 -9.17 -1.01 8.98
CA VAL A 471 -9.33 0.10 8.05
C VAL A 471 -9.96 -0.30 6.70
N PHE A 472 -10.23 -1.58 6.48
CA PHE A 472 -10.66 -2.13 5.19
C PHE A 472 -12.10 -1.76 4.81
N GLU A 473 -12.57 -2.29 3.68
CA GLU A 473 -13.89 -2.00 3.15
C GLU A 473 -15.00 -2.19 4.19
N GLN A 474 -15.89 -1.20 4.25
CA GLN A 474 -17.11 -1.20 5.06
C GLN A 474 -18.28 -1.58 4.15
N SER A 475 -18.49 -2.88 3.93
CA SER A 475 -19.47 -3.37 2.96
C SER A 475 -20.89 -3.27 3.53
N LEU A 476 -21.76 -2.50 2.85
CA LEU A 476 -23.15 -2.33 3.24
C LEU A 476 -24.01 -3.44 2.59
N VAL A 477 -24.49 -4.37 3.37
CA VAL A 477 -25.25 -5.52 2.86
C VAL A 477 -26.59 -5.67 3.57
N ASP A 478 -27.64 -5.98 2.78
CA ASP A 478 -28.95 -6.29 3.28
C ASP A 478 -29.15 -7.81 3.26
N LEU A 479 -29.33 -8.42 4.43
CA LEU A 479 -29.44 -9.86 4.58
C LEU A 479 -30.74 -10.23 5.31
N ASN A 480 -31.35 -11.36 4.91
CA ASN A 480 -32.40 -11.98 5.70
C ASN A 480 -31.75 -13.03 6.61
N ILE A 481 -31.78 -12.78 7.93
CA ILE A 481 -31.19 -13.68 8.94
C ILE A 481 -32.28 -14.14 9.89
N GLY A 482 -32.53 -15.45 9.89
CA GLY A 482 -33.61 -16.02 10.72
C GLY A 482 -35.00 -15.46 10.39
N GLY A 483 -35.25 -15.17 9.11
CA GLY A 483 -36.56 -14.59 8.65
C GLY A 483 -36.67 -13.08 8.85
N LYS A 484 -35.67 -12.40 9.42
CA LYS A 484 -35.70 -10.95 9.69
C LYS A 484 -34.75 -10.20 8.75
N PRO A 485 -35.22 -9.15 8.06
CA PRO A 485 -34.35 -8.29 7.25
C PRO A 485 -33.41 -7.51 8.19
N ARG A 486 -32.12 -7.49 7.82
CA ARG A 486 -31.05 -6.81 8.55
C ARG A 486 -30.26 -5.96 7.59
N LYS A 487 -30.10 -4.68 7.89
CA LYS A 487 -29.23 -3.75 7.17
C LYS A 487 -27.90 -3.67 7.91
N LEU A 488 -26.83 -4.20 7.34
CA LEU A 488 -25.56 -4.40 8.04
C LEU A 488 -24.41 -3.67 7.37
N VAL A 489 -23.43 -3.28 8.18
CA VAL A 489 -22.04 -3.02 7.78
C VAL A 489 -21.27 -4.30 8.09
N VAL A 490 -20.58 -4.85 7.09
CA VAL A 490 -19.71 -6.03 7.24
C VAL A 490 -18.30 -5.63 6.89
N THR A 491 -17.38 -5.84 7.82
CA THR A 491 -15.96 -5.54 7.66
C THR A 491 -15.10 -6.57 8.38
N GLY A 492 -13.84 -6.71 8.02
CA GLY A 492 -12.93 -7.65 8.68
C GLY A 492 -11.50 -7.11 8.74
N GLY A 493 -10.84 -7.28 9.88
CA GLY A 493 -9.45 -6.86 10.09
C GLY A 493 -8.41 -7.81 9.49
N LYS A 494 -7.14 -7.49 9.68
CA LYS A 494 -6.00 -8.32 9.25
C LYS A 494 -6.06 -9.76 9.74
N ILE A 495 -6.69 -10.02 10.88
CA ILE A 495 -6.86 -11.38 11.40
C ILE A 495 -7.89 -12.23 10.64
N ALA A 496 -8.53 -11.67 9.60
CA ALA A 496 -9.61 -12.30 8.84
C ALA A 496 -10.80 -12.76 9.72
N LEU A 497 -11.10 -12.00 10.75
CA LEU A 497 -12.33 -12.07 11.52
C LEU A 497 -13.25 -10.95 11.02
N PHE A 498 -14.44 -11.29 10.59
CA PHE A 498 -15.42 -10.35 10.04
C PHE A 498 -16.49 -10.06 11.06
N ASP A 499 -16.73 -8.79 11.35
CA ASP A 499 -17.83 -8.32 12.16
C ASP A 499 -18.95 -7.77 11.29
N ALA A 500 -20.18 -8.02 11.71
CA ALA A 500 -21.40 -7.44 11.14
C ALA A 500 -22.07 -6.56 12.20
N LEU A 501 -22.33 -5.32 11.82
CA LEU A 501 -22.93 -4.30 12.69
C LEU A 501 -24.22 -3.80 12.07
N ASP A 502 -25.21 -3.46 12.90
CA ASP A 502 -26.40 -2.75 12.44
C ASP A 502 -26.00 -1.39 11.85
N ARG A 503 -26.37 -1.14 10.61
CA ARG A 503 -25.94 0.02 9.84
C ARG A 503 -26.33 1.36 10.44
N ALA A 504 -27.49 1.43 11.06
CA ALA A 504 -27.99 2.68 11.63
C ALA A 504 -27.44 2.98 13.03
N THR A 505 -27.07 1.96 13.80
CA THR A 505 -26.81 2.11 15.24
C THR A 505 -25.45 1.63 15.68
N GLY A 506 -24.68 0.94 14.82
CA GLY A 506 -23.41 0.30 15.17
C GLY A 506 -23.56 -0.91 16.10
N LYS A 507 -24.78 -1.33 16.44
CA LYS A 507 -24.98 -2.50 17.32
C LYS A 507 -24.45 -3.76 16.67
N TYR A 508 -23.69 -4.53 17.45
CA TYR A 508 -23.15 -5.81 17.04
C TYR A 508 -24.24 -6.81 16.65
N ALA A 509 -24.04 -7.53 15.56
CA ALA A 509 -24.95 -8.55 15.07
C ALA A 509 -24.34 -9.96 15.13
N PHE A 510 -23.14 -10.15 14.60
CA PHE A 510 -22.40 -11.42 14.64
C PHE A 510 -20.96 -11.24 14.15
N SER A 511 -20.10 -12.23 14.42
CA SER A 511 -18.78 -12.35 13.81
C SER A 511 -18.63 -13.64 13.00
N ARG A 512 -17.66 -13.63 12.05
CA ARG A 512 -17.26 -14.79 11.24
C ARG A 512 -15.75 -14.87 11.21
N ASP A 513 -15.17 -15.86 11.87
CA ASP A 513 -13.72 -16.12 11.89
C ASP A 513 -13.36 -17.10 10.77
N MET A 514 -12.37 -16.73 9.94
CA MET A 514 -11.83 -17.59 8.86
C MET A 514 -10.83 -18.62 9.39
N GLY A 515 -10.53 -18.64 10.69
CA GLY A 515 -9.68 -19.63 11.35
C GLY A 515 -8.19 -19.52 11.00
N LEU A 516 -7.68 -18.31 10.72
CA LEU A 516 -6.28 -18.08 10.34
C LEU A 516 -5.48 -17.32 11.42
N GLN A 517 -6.03 -17.14 12.61
CA GLN A 517 -5.46 -16.35 13.68
C GLN A 517 -5.35 -17.15 14.99
N ASN A 518 -4.47 -16.72 15.89
CA ASN A 518 -4.30 -17.28 17.24
C ASN A 518 -4.42 -16.23 18.35
N LEU A 519 -4.85 -15.00 17.98
CA LEU A 519 -4.95 -13.88 18.91
C LEU A 519 -6.31 -13.81 19.60
N VAL A 520 -7.42 -13.99 18.88
CA VAL A 520 -8.77 -13.93 19.42
C VAL A 520 -9.20 -15.34 19.83
N LEU A 521 -9.37 -15.59 21.13
CA LEU A 521 -9.81 -16.87 21.69
C LEU A 521 -11.33 -17.02 21.71
N GLY A 522 -12.07 -15.95 21.51
CA GLY A 522 -13.52 -15.94 21.47
C GLY A 522 -14.10 -14.55 21.32
N VAL A 523 -15.33 -14.48 20.90
CA VAL A 523 -16.11 -13.23 20.73
C VAL A 523 -17.36 -13.32 21.58
N ASP A 524 -17.64 -12.30 22.38
CA ASP A 524 -18.89 -12.21 23.11
C ASP A 524 -20.07 -12.11 22.12
N PRO A 525 -21.04 -13.02 22.18
CA PRO A 525 -22.12 -13.07 21.18
C PRO A 525 -23.12 -11.93 21.28
N LYS A 526 -23.10 -11.11 22.35
CA LYS A 526 -24.00 -9.97 22.54
C LYS A 526 -23.34 -8.64 22.19
N THR A 527 -22.09 -8.48 22.57
CA THR A 527 -21.37 -7.22 22.45
C THR A 527 -20.38 -7.19 21.29
N GLY A 528 -19.90 -8.37 20.84
CA GLY A 528 -18.83 -8.48 19.85
C GLY A 528 -17.42 -8.25 20.42
N GLU A 529 -17.31 -8.10 21.73
CA GLU A 529 -16.02 -7.94 22.42
C GLU A 529 -15.13 -9.19 22.23
N LYS A 530 -13.86 -8.97 21.86
CA LYS A 530 -12.89 -10.02 21.60
C LYS A 530 -12.11 -10.35 22.85
N ARG A 531 -12.15 -11.61 23.26
CA ARG A 531 -11.28 -12.13 24.32
C ARG A 531 -9.94 -12.50 23.70
N LEU A 532 -8.94 -11.65 23.94
CA LEU A 532 -7.61 -11.81 23.39
C LEU A 532 -6.82 -12.90 24.14
N ASN A 533 -5.81 -13.46 23.43
CA ASN A 533 -4.89 -14.45 23.97
C ASN A 533 -3.81 -13.78 24.84
N PRO A 534 -3.81 -13.96 26.17
CA PRO A 534 -2.85 -13.28 27.02
C PRO A 534 -1.41 -13.77 26.81
N ALA A 535 -1.21 -14.95 26.20
CA ALA A 535 0.13 -15.44 25.86
C ALA A 535 0.79 -14.62 24.75
N LEU A 536 0.00 -13.84 23.99
CA LEU A 536 0.47 -12.97 22.93
C LEU A 536 0.58 -11.49 23.35
N GLU A 537 0.38 -11.16 24.61
CA GLU A 537 0.65 -9.80 25.10
C GLU A 537 2.14 -9.49 24.93
N PRO A 538 2.52 -8.33 24.35
CA PRO A 538 3.92 -7.96 24.18
C PRO A 538 4.66 -7.85 25.51
N GLU A 539 5.84 -8.47 25.58
CA GLU A 539 6.76 -8.38 26.72
C GLU A 539 8.16 -8.03 26.21
N ALA A 540 8.82 -7.06 26.87
CA ALA A 540 10.15 -6.62 26.49
C ALA A 540 11.15 -7.78 26.42
N GLY A 541 11.84 -7.92 25.29
CA GLY A 541 12.87 -8.94 25.08
C GLY A 541 12.35 -10.39 24.93
N LYS A 542 11.04 -10.59 24.86
CA LYS A 542 10.43 -11.94 24.70
C LYS A 542 9.72 -12.06 23.35
N PRO A 543 10.35 -12.67 22.34
CA PRO A 543 9.68 -12.94 21.07
C PRO A 543 8.44 -13.83 21.26
N LYS A 544 7.36 -13.50 20.53
CA LYS A 544 6.10 -14.25 20.56
C LYS A 544 5.73 -14.68 19.14
N PHE A 545 5.25 -15.91 18.98
CA PHE A 545 4.78 -16.41 17.67
C PHE A 545 3.30 -16.10 17.48
N MET A 546 3.01 -15.30 16.44
CA MET A 546 1.67 -14.81 16.12
C MET A 546 1.25 -15.21 14.71
N CYS A 547 0.00 -15.58 14.55
CA CYS A 547 -0.71 -15.69 13.29
C CYS A 547 -1.93 -14.75 13.31
N PRO A 548 -2.17 -13.99 12.24
CA PRO A 548 -1.32 -13.85 11.05
C PRO A 548 -0.07 -13.00 11.30
N SER A 549 0.79 -12.89 10.29
CA SER A 549 1.85 -11.87 10.25
C SER A 549 1.25 -10.45 10.13
N PRO A 550 2.04 -9.35 10.27
CA PRO A 550 1.52 -7.99 10.12
C PRO A 550 0.99 -7.68 8.72
N LEU A 551 1.33 -8.47 7.70
CA LEU A 551 0.63 -8.40 6.40
C LEU A 551 -0.84 -8.84 6.50
N GLY A 552 -1.23 -9.46 7.62
CA GLY A 552 -2.57 -9.98 7.84
C GLY A 552 -2.81 -11.33 7.16
N ALA A 553 -3.85 -12.04 7.61
CA ALA A 553 -4.48 -13.10 6.85
C ALA A 553 -5.27 -12.51 5.66
N ARG A 554 -5.72 -11.26 5.77
CA ARG A 554 -6.19 -10.39 4.68
C ARG A 554 -5.58 -9.00 4.81
N ASN A 555 -5.60 -8.24 3.72
CA ASN A 555 -5.15 -6.86 3.67
C ASN A 555 -6.02 -6.08 2.65
N TRP A 556 -5.49 -5.02 2.00
CA TRP A 556 -6.20 -4.19 1.03
C TRP A 556 -6.87 -4.96 -0.15
N PRO A 557 -6.39 -6.14 -0.62
CA PRO A 557 -7.18 -6.91 -1.57
C PRO A 557 -8.57 -7.20 -1.01
N ALA A 558 -9.54 -6.42 -1.49
CA ALA A 558 -10.88 -6.39 -0.89
C ALA A 558 -11.69 -7.65 -1.25
N THR A 559 -12.61 -7.98 -0.40
CA THR A 559 -13.59 -9.08 -0.57
C THR A 559 -14.60 -8.77 -1.69
N ALA A 560 -15.43 -9.72 -2.09
CA ALA A 560 -16.66 -9.45 -2.82
C ALA A 560 -17.85 -10.11 -2.11
N ILE A 561 -19.03 -9.49 -2.22
CA ILE A 561 -20.28 -10.05 -1.70
C ILE A 561 -21.28 -10.11 -2.86
N ASP A 562 -21.84 -11.28 -3.10
CA ASP A 562 -23.03 -11.41 -3.95
C ASP A 562 -24.27 -10.99 -3.13
N PRO A 563 -24.93 -9.88 -3.48
CA PRO A 563 -26.06 -9.37 -2.69
C PRO A 563 -27.28 -10.29 -2.70
N ALA A 564 -27.45 -11.12 -3.72
CA ALA A 564 -28.60 -12.01 -3.83
C ALA A 564 -28.47 -13.22 -2.91
N SER A 565 -27.30 -13.86 -2.90
CA SER A 565 -27.04 -15.03 -2.07
C SER A 565 -26.56 -14.71 -0.66
N GLY A 566 -25.88 -13.59 -0.48
CA GLY A 566 -25.15 -13.23 0.76
C GLY A 566 -23.83 -14.00 0.91
N ILE A 567 -23.27 -14.52 -0.20
CA ILE A 567 -21.97 -15.19 -0.19
C ILE A 567 -20.85 -14.14 -0.21
N LEU A 568 -19.93 -14.26 0.74
CA LEU A 568 -18.71 -13.48 0.86
C LEU A 568 -17.53 -14.26 0.27
N TYR A 569 -16.78 -13.65 -0.64
CA TYR A 569 -15.54 -14.17 -1.23
C TYR A 569 -14.34 -13.46 -0.64
N VAL A 570 -13.47 -14.18 0.05
CA VAL A 570 -12.37 -13.60 0.85
C VAL A 570 -11.02 -14.05 0.28
N PRO A 571 -10.20 -13.13 -0.24
CA PRO A 571 -8.81 -13.42 -0.56
C PRO A 571 -7.97 -13.38 0.72
N MET A 572 -7.18 -14.44 0.98
CA MET A 572 -6.40 -14.55 2.21
C MET A 572 -5.01 -15.12 1.94
N VAL A 573 -4.07 -14.80 2.86
CA VAL A 573 -2.73 -15.40 2.93
C VAL A 573 -2.52 -16.12 4.27
N GLU A 574 -1.63 -17.10 4.28
CA GLU A 574 -1.41 -18.00 5.43
C GLU A 574 0.00 -17.87 5.98
N PHE A 575 0.39 -16.64 6.39
CA PHE A 575 1.67 -16.36 7.01
C PHE A 575 1.51 -15.98 8.48
N CYS A 576 2.51 -16.38 9.26
CA CYS A 576 2.68 -16.01 10.66
C CYS A 576 3.98 -15.23 10.84
N THR A 577 4.31 -14.81 12.05
CA THR A 577 5.55 -14.12 12.38
C THR A 577 5.97 -14.38 13.81
N ASN A 578 7.24 -14.18 14.14
CA ASN A 578 7.61 -13.83 15.50
C ASN A 578 7.69 -12.32 15.61
N TYR A 579 7.09 -11.75 16.63
CA TYR A 579 7.23 -10.34 16.93
C TYR A 579 7.94 -10.15 18.27
N SER A 580 8.62 -9.03 18.40
CA SER A 580 9.36 -8.65 19.60
C SER A 580 9.05 -7.21 19.95
N TYR A 581 8.79 -6.96 21.23
CA TYR A 581 8.63 -5.62 21.78
C TYR A 581 9.95 -5.14 22.38
N SER A 582 10.36 -3.94 22.03
CA SER A 582 11.54 -3.26 22.57
C SER A 582 11.16 -1.85 22.93
N PRO A 583 10.96 -1.54 24.23
CA PRO A 583 10.67 -0.18 24.68
C PRO A 583 11.69 0.80 24.14
N ARG A 584 11.25 1.95 23.70
CA ARG A 584 12.10 3.02 23.16
C ARG A 584 12.16 4.19 24.12
N SER A 585 13.29 4.90 24.10
CA SER A 585 13.36 6.20 24.75
C SER A 585 12.52 7.21 23.97
N PRO A 586 12.07 8.32 24.61
CA PRO A 586 11.37 9.40 23.93
C PRO A 586 12.14 9.94 22.71
N GLU A 587 13.47 10.01 22.78
CA GLU A 587 14.31 10.45 21.66
C GLU A 587 14.31 9.45 20.50
N GLN A 588 14.31 8.15 20.80
CA GLN A 588 14.23 7.10 19.76
C GLN A 588 12.86 7.09 19.08
N THR A 589 11.79 7.33 19.82
CA THR A 589 10.44 7.48 19.27
C THR A 589 10.33 8.72 18.41
N ALA A 590 10.86 9.86 18.87
CA ALA A 590 10.91 11.11 18.10
C ALA A 590 11.74 10.99 16.81
N ALA A 591 12.69 10.07 16.76
CA ALA A 591 13.50 9.76 15.56
C ALA A 591 12.81 8.77 14.58
N GLY A 592 11.52 8.50 14.77
CA GLY A 592 10.73 7.70 13.82
C GLY A 592 10.93 6.19 13.94
N GLY A 593 11.03 5.66 15.12
CA GLY A 593 11.11 4.23 15.31
C GLY A 593 9.83 3.58 15.79
N VAL A 594 9.64 2.29 15.51
CA VAL A 594 8.54 1.49 16.04
C VAL A 594 9.02 0.57 17.17
N ASP A 595 8.18 0.38 18.19
CA ASP A 595 8.51 -0.43 19.36
C ASP A 595 8.37 -1.92 19.10
N ILE A 596 7.59 -2.30 18.11
CA ILE A 596 7.37 -3.69 17.70
C ILE A 596 8.18 -3.98 16.43
N SER A 597 8.92 -5.06 16.45
CA SER A 597 9.62 -5.61 15.29
C SER A 597 9.08 -7.00 14.94
N PHE A 598 9.12 -7.34 13.65
CA PHE A 598 8.61 -8.60 13.12
C PHE A 598 9.74 -9.35 12.40
N SER A 599 9.88 -10.65 12.67
CA SER A 599 10.92 -11.52 12.08
C SER A 599 10.55 -12.08 10.70
N GLY A 600 9.89 -11.30 9.86
CA GLY A 600 9.49 -11.70 8.51
C GLY A 600 8.24 -12.59 8.48
N MET A 601 8.00 -13.16 7.30
CA MET A 601 6.83 -14.02 7.05
C MET A 601 7.21 -15.50 7.22
N LEU A 602 6.63 -16.13 8.21
CA LEU A 602 6.83 -17.57 8.51
C LEU A 602 5.63 -18.36 7.96
N PRO A 603 5.84 -19.58 7.45
CA PRO A 603 4.73 -20.46 7.14
C PRO A 603 3.87 -20.73 8.38
N ARG A 604 2.56 -20.80 8.20
CA ARG A 604 1.65 -21.25 9.26
C ARG A 604 2.01 -22.69 9.65
N PRO A 605 1.92 -23.07 10.94
CA PRO A 605 2.13 -24.46 11.37
C PRO A 605 1.25 -25.44 10.58
N GLY A 606 1.85 -26.52 10.07
CA GLY A 606 1.17 -27.50 9.21
C GLY A 606 0.95 -27.04 7.77
N ASN A 607 1.66 -26.00 7.30
CA ASN A 607 1.59 -25.55 5.91
C ASN A 607 2.11 -26.64 4.95
N ASP A 608 1.38 -26.84 3.87
CA ASP A 608 1.62 -27.85 2.81
C ASP A 608 2.26 -27.22 1.53
N GLY A 609 2.94 -26.07 1.66
CA GLY A 609 3.50 -25.31 0.53
C GLY A 609 2.48 -24.39 -0.17
N LYS A 610 1.28 -24.24 0.39
CA LYS A 610 0.25 -23.32 -0.12
C LYS A 610 0.09 -22.18 0.87
N PHE A 611 0.39 -20.96 0.40
CA PHE A 611 0.44 -19.77 1.22
C PHE A 611 -0.76 -18.83 1.01
N SER A 612 -1.70 -19.22 0.17
CA SER A 612 -2.87 -18.42 -0.14
C SER A 612 -4.14 -19.23 -0.15
N ARG A 613 -5.22 -18.59 0.27
CA ARG A 613 -6.54 -19.17 0.37
C ARG A 613 -7.58 -18.18 -0.15
N LEU A 614 -8.46 -18.68 -1.02
CA LEU A 614 -9.71 -18.03 -1.36
C LEU A 614 -10.86 -18.84 -0.77
N THR A 615 -11.71 -18.20 0.03
CA THR A 615 -12.85 -18.84 0.69
C THR A 615 -14.15 -18.16 0.29
N ALA A 616 -15.16 -18.94 -0.08
CA ALA A 616 -16.55 -18.51 -0.19
C ALA A 616 -17.31 -18.93 1.08
N MET A 617 -17.96 -17.97 1.74
CA MET A 617 -18.70 -18.19 2.97
C MET A 617 -20.09 -17.57 2.88
N ASP A 618 -21.11 -18.27 3.33
CA ASP A 618 -22.45 -17.71 3.54
C ASP A 618 -22.43 -16.85 4.81
N LEU A 619 -22.58 -15.54 4.66
CA LEU A 619 -22.61 -14.59 5.78
C LEU A 619 -23.73 -14.87 6.77
N LYS A 620 -24.88 -15.34 6.28
CA LYS A 620 -26.08 -15.58 7.12
C LYS A 620 -25.84 -16.70 8.12
N THR A 621 -25.17 -17.77 7.69
CA THR A 621 -24.97 -18.99 8.48
C THR A 621 -23.54 -19.16 9.01
N GLY A 622 -22.56 -18.49 8.40
CA GLY A 622 -21.13 -18.72 8.65
C GLY A 622 -20.59 -19.99 7.99
N LYS A 623 -21.41 -20.67 7.19
CA LYS A 623 -20.97 -21.92 6.52
C LYS A 623 -19.99 -21.61 5.39
N VAL A 624 -18.82 -22.22 5.44
CA VAL A 624 -17.89 -22.25 4.30
C VAL A 624 -18.50 -23.11 3.19
N ILE A 625 -18.67 -22.52 2.01
CA ILE A 625 -19.22 -23.20 0.83
C ILE A 625 -18.09 -23.97 0.13
N TRP A 626 -16.96 -23.28 -0.11
CA TRP A 626 -15.76 -23.88 -0.65
C TRP A 626 -14.53 -23.08 -0.25
N THR A 627 -13.36 -23.74 -0.29
CA THR A 627 -12.05 -23.14 -0.10
C THR A 627 -11.11 -23.64 -1.17
N ARG A 628 -10.42 -22.72 -1.82
CA ARG A 628 -9.34 -23.00 -2.77
C ARG A 628 -8.02 -22.49 -2.20
N ARG A 629 -7.04 -23.40 -2.03
CA ARG A 629 -5.68 -23.04 -1.59
C ARG A 629 -4.71 -23.15 -2.77
N GLN A 630 -3.74 -22.25 -2.81
CA GLN A 630 -2.71 -22.19 -3.85
C GLN A 630 -1.37 -21.73 -3.28
N ARG A 631 -0.27 -21.94 -4.04
CA ARG A 631 1.08 -21.56 -3.63
C ARG A 631 1.25 -20.04 -3.58
N ALA A 632 0.93 -19.39 -4.69
CA ALA A 632 1.12 -17.95 -4.81
C ALA A 632 0.08 -17.17 -4.00
N PRO A 633 0.48 -16.13 -3.25
CA PRO A 633 -0.44 -15.20 -2.59
C PRO A 633 -1.38 -14.53 -3.59
N LEU A 634 -2.64 -14.32 -3.19
CA LEU A 634 -3.58 -13.48 -3.93
C LEU A 634 -3.12 -12.01 -3.84
N ALA A 635 -3.23 -11.30 -4.95
CA ALA A 635 -2.68 -9.95 -5.11
C ALA A 635 -3.73 -8.91 -5.49
N SER A 636 -4.88 -9.31 -6.06
CA SER A 636 -5.95 -8.39 -6.44
C SER A 636 -7.17 -8.50 -5.51
N ALA A 637 -7.98 -7.44 -5.50
CA ALA A 637 -9.33 -7.50 -4.95
C ALA A 637 -10.19 -8.51 -5.72
N MET A 638 -11.30 -8.93 -5.09
CA MET A 638 -12.31 -9.82 -5.67
C MET A 638 -13.33 -9.00 -6.46
N LEU A 639 -13.73 -9.52 -7.63
CA LEU A 639 -14.83 -9.02 -8.43
C LEU A 639 -15.83 -10.15 -8.68
N ALA A 640 -17.02 -10.07 -8.12
CA ALA A 640 -18.10 -11.00 -8.39
C ALA A 640 -19.08 -10.42 -9.43
N THR A 641 -19.67 -11.28 -10.28
CA THR A 641 -20.60 -10.85 -11.34
C THR A 641 -21.88 -11.67 -11.35
N ALA A 642 -22.97 -11.11 -11.87
CA ALA A 642 -24.22 -11.84 -12.08
C ALA A 642 -24.09 -12.96 -13.12
N GLY A 643 -23.00 -13.05 -13.88
CA GLY A 643 -22.64 -14.18 -14.73
C GLY A 643 -22.21 -15.44 -13.96
N GLY A 644 -22.20 -15.38 -12.62
CA GLY A 644 -21.82 -16.51 -11.77
C GLY A 644 -20.31 -16.73 -11.66
N ILE A 645 -19.52 -15.68 -11.89
CA ILE A 645 -18.06 -15.70 -11.94
C ILE A 645 -17.46 -14.79 -10.87
N VAL A 646 -16.37 -15.24 -10.26
CA VAL A 646 -15.48 -14.39 -9.44
C VAL A 646 -14.14 -14.24 -10.15
N PHE A 647 -13.72 -13.01 -10.38
CA PHE A 647 -12.39 -12.67 -10.90
C PHE A 647 -11.43 -12.33 -9.78
N THR A 648 -10.18 -12.80 -9.89
CA THR A 648 -9.08 -12.48 -8.96
C THR A 648 -7.73 -12.76 -9.62
N GLY A 649 -6.68 -12.18 -9.05
CA GLY A 649 -5.31 -12.42 -9.51
C GLY A 649 -4.33 -12.72 -8.38
N ASP A 650 -3.16 -13.25 -8.75
CA ASP A 650 -2.12 -13.63 -7.80
C ASP A 650 -0.71 -13.11 -8.17
N ARG A 651 0.24 -13.29 -7.24
CA ARG A 651 1.63 -12.85 -7.42
C ARG A 651 2.43 -13.68 -8.43
N ASP A 652 1.93 -14.85 -8.87
CA ASP A 652 2.47 -15.58 -10.02
C ASP A 652 2.01 -14.97 -11.36
N ARG A 653 1.36 -13.81 -11.32
CA ARG A 653 0.86 -13.04 -12.47
C ARG A 653 -0.36 -13.65 -13.16
N TYR A 654 -1.01 -14.62 -12.55
CA TYR A 654 -2.25 -15.14 -13.09
C TYR A 654 -3.45 -14.29 -12.74
N PHE A 655 -4.28 -14.00 -13.73
CA PHE A 655 -5.62 -13.46 -13.55
C PHE A 655 -6.62 -14.55 -13.93
N ARG A 656 -7.60 -14.81 -13.06
CA ARG A 656 -8.50 -15.98 -13.17
C ARG A 656 -9.95 -15.59 -13.04
N ALA A 657 -10.78 -16.36 -13.75
CA ALA A 657 -12.22 -16.44 -13.57
C ALA A 657 -12.56 -17.78 -12.89
N LEU A 658 -13.24 -17.71 -11.74
CA LEU A 658 -13.65 -18.88 -10.98
C LEU A 658 -15.18 -18.99 -10.96
N ASP A 659 -15.69 -20.21 -10.93
CA ASP A 659 -17.10 -20.49 -10.68
C ASP A 659 -17.48 -20.08 -9.26
N GLN A 660 -18.47 -19.21 -9.10
CA GLN A 660 -18.92 -18.71 -7.80
C GLN A 660 -19.40 -19.81 -6.84
N ALA A 661 -20.01 -20.87 -7.37
CA ALA A 661 -20.60 -21.91 -6.57
C ALA A 661 -19.58 -22.96 -6.09
N THR A 662 -18.48 -23.15 -6.84
CA THR A 662 -17.56 -24.28 -6.60
C THR A 662 -16.11 -23.88 -6.41
N GLY A 663 -15.72 -22.64 -6.75
CA GLY A 663 -14.32 -22.20 -6.74
C GLY A 663 -13.44 -22.81 -7.84
N LYS A 664 -14.04 -23.55 -8.80
CA LYS A 664 -13.30 -24.13 -9.92
C LYS A 664 -12.84 -23.03 -10.87
N VAL A 665 -11.58 -23.11 -11.32
CA VAL A 665 -11.07 -22.22 -12.38
C VAL A 665 -11.77 -22.56 -13.69
N LEU A 666 -12.41 -21.57 -14.28
CA LEU A 666 -13.08 -21.65 -15.57
C LEU A 666 -12.19 -21.12 -16.70
N TRP A 667 -11.37 -20.12 -16.40
CA TRP A 667 -10.44 -19.48 -17.31
C TRP A 667 -9.29 -18.84 -16.51
N GLU A 668 -8.12 -18.81 -17.11
CA GLU A 668 -6.97 -18.08 -16.58
C GLU A 668 -6.05 -17.58 -17.68
N THR A 669 -5.39 -16.47 -17.44
CA THR A 669 -4.32 -15.94 -18.27
C THR A 669 -3.17 -15.45 -17.40
N ARG A 670 -1.96 -15.43 -17.96
CA ARG A 670 -0.78 -14.89 -17.29
C ARG A 670 -0.47 -13.51 -17.84
N LEU A 671 -0.38 -12.53 -16.96
CA LEU A 671 -0.07 -11.14 -17.29
C LEU A 671 1.44 -10.87 -17.19
N ASP A 672 1.87 -9.70 -17.65
CA ASP A 672 3.29 -9.26 -17.62
C ASP A 672 3.77 -8.89 -16.21
N ALA A 673 2.87 -8.40 -15.34
CA ALA A 673 3.15 -8.15 -13.93
C ALA A 673 1.99 -8.66 -13.06
N ALA A 674 2.17 -8.65 -11.74
CA ALA A 674 1.13 -9.09 -10.82
C ALA A 674 -0.10 -8.18 -10.91
N PRO A 675 -1.32 -8.74 -11.01
CA PRO A 675 -2.56 -7.97 -10.97
C PRO A 675 -2.83 -7.47 -9.55
N SER A 676 -2.25 -6.34 -9.19
CA SER A 676 -2.24 -5.76 -7.84
C SER A 676 -3.29 -4.66 -7.66
N SER A 677 -4.48 -4.79 -8.24
CA SER A 677 -5.49 -3.73 -8.26
C SER A 677 -6.90 -4.22 -7.93
N PHE A 678 -7.87 -3.35 -8.15
CA PHE A 678 -9.30 -3.66 -8.06
C PHE A 678 -9.83 -3.93 -9.47
N PRO A 679 -10.05 -5.19 -9.86
CA PRO A 679 -10.65 -5.51 -11.15
C PRO A 679 -12.04 -4.89 -11.27
N VAL A 680 -12.35 -4.40 -12.46
CA VAL A 680 -13.65 -3.82 -12.79
C VAL A 680 -14.23 -4.49 -14.03
N THR A 681 -15.55 -4.51 -14.16
CA THR A 681 -16.23 -4.93 -15.38
C THR A 681 -17.25 -3.90 -15.80
N PHE A 682 -17.30 -3.62 -17.09
CA PHE A 682 -18.11 -2.56 -17.69
C PHE A 682 -18.63 -2.99 -19.06
N SER A 683 -19.54 -2.20 -19.61
CA SER A 683 -20.03 -2.39 -20.99
C SER A 683 -19.68 -1.18 -21.84
N SER A 684 -19.19 -1.40 -23.04
CA SER A 684 -18.94 -0.35 -24.05
C SER A 684 -19.26 -0.87 -25.43
N GLY A 685 -20.03 -0.12 -26.21
CA GLY A 685 -20.46 -0.54 -27.54
C GLY A 685 -21.34 -1.81 -27.57
N GLY A 686 -22.00 -2.16 -26.48
CA GLY A 686 -22.83 -3.35 -26.34
C GLY A 686 -22.07 -4.61 -25.88
N GLU A 687 -20.75 -4.54 -25.74
CA GLU A 687 -19.88 -5.64 -25.30
C GLU A 687 -19.43 -5.45 -23.85
N GLN A 688 -19.35 -6.56 -23.11
CA GLN A 688 -18.83 -6.57 -21.74
C GLN A 688 -17.31 -6.80 -21.74
N TYR A 689 -16.62 -6.01 -20.94
CA TYR A 689 -15.18 -6.07 -20.71
C TYR A 689 -14.87 -6.30 -19.24
N VAL A 690 -13.69 -6.86 -18.97
CA VAL A 690 -13.06 -6.90 -17.63
C VAL A 690 -11.72 -6.23 -17.74
N ALA A 691 -11.44 -5.26 -16.87
CA ALA A 691 -10.17 -4.57 -16.77
C ALA A 691 -9.49 -4.83 -15.44
N VAL A 692 -8.17 -4.93 -15.45
CA VAL A 692 -7.31 -5.08 -14.29
C VAL A 692 -5.99 -4.33 -14.55
N THR A 693 -5.49 -3.59 -13.58
CA THR A 693 -4.16 -2.99 -13.65
C THR A 693 -3.13 -3.92 -13.00
N THR A 694 -1.89 -3.85 -13.48
CA THR A 694 -0.74 -4.63 -13.00
C THR A 694 0.37 -3.71 -12.50
N GLY A 695 1.30 -4.23 -11.68
CA GLY A 695 2.46 -3.50 -11.21
C GLY A 695 2.82 -3.74 -9.76
#